data_aba099aa2271f666175a1c8d2f96c624
#
_entry.id   aba099aa2271f666175a1c8d2f96c624
#
_cell.length_a   1.000
_cell.length_b   1.000
_cell.length_c   1.000
_cell.angle_alpha   90.00
_cell.angle_beta   90.00
_cell.angle_gamma   90.00
#
_symmetry.space_group_name_H-M   'P 1'
#
loop_
_entity.id
_entity.type
_entity.pdbx_description
1 polymer ?
#
loop_
_entity_poly.entity_id
_entity_poly.type
_entity_poly.pdbx_seq_one_letter_code
_entity_poly.pdbx_strand_id
1 'polypeptide(L)'
;MNKPIYSKVFVFVTLIVFVFSIVPSLLNAQYFGRNKVQYENFDFKIIKTEHFDVYFYPEMREAAQQAARMAERWYARLSRVFNHELKGRQPLILYAASPHFQQTTAIPGVLGEGVGGVTESFKRRIVLPLGHSLAASDHVIGHELVHAFQYDITSQKHSSFGMAAPSIHRLPLWIIEGMAEYLSIGPVDSHTAMWMRDATYREKVPHLKKLNSPEYFPYRYGHSFWAYVTGRWGDSVVPRILTGVGKTGNLEVVLEKVLGVSFDQLSKDWQQSLKNVYDPLTDKTTVQDPYSRVLIKATKQNTINLSPSLSPDGKKVVFLSAKDLFSIDLFLADVETGKVEKKLVNTAINPHFESLQFIKSAGSWDSEGEYFAFAAISKGQPVISILNVKDGKIEKEVEFPDLGEILNPTWSPDGRYIAFSALEGGFSNLFIYDLDEERLRKMTDDPYAALQPVWSPDGSTIAFVTDRFSTDLSLLDIGRFELALIDPESAEIRQLPVFKGAKNINPQWTPDSKSLVFISDRNGISNVYRIDMESEEIVQISNLYTGVSGITEESPALSVAKDSGRVAYCFYEENKYSLYYRDLADDEVAGVAPIEFNPVQPDVLPPRKESGGDLQGLLKNSIFGLPDNESFPEEEYKPKLKLDYIAPPTLGIGVDRYGTYGGGGIAMFFSDMLGYHSLSSTFTISSRLIDSSIALGYQNSKNRWNWGASLQRISYPYGGFTSSFGEVAGEPSIIEREFLFRQINYQMATFLSYPFNQVSRLEIAGGYRFIDYAQEVRTRAYSLIDGAELLDEKEKLDAPASLNMPFMSTAWVYDSSIFGATGPILGESFITQVAPLFGTINYVNVLADFRKYFMPVQPFTLALRVLHTGRYGRGGEDPRLYPLFMGYESLVRGYNYNSFGYGELSTEDGFNVYQSLFGSKFAVVNAELRFPLFKVLGLGEGYYGILPVDFLTFFDAGVAWDSQNKPSFLGGERRPVASAGLGLRMNVFGYMIIGVNYVYPFDRPEKGAHFELTFSPGF
;
A
#
# COMPACT_ATOMS: atom_id res chain seq x y z
N MET A 1 21.59 -21.16 -45.76
CA MET A 1 21.62 -20.34 -44.53
C MET A 1 20.29 -19.59 -44.41
N ASN A 2 19.29 -20.22 -43.84
CA ASN A 2 18.00 -19.61 -43.57
C ASN A 2 17.72 -19.76 -42.06
N LYS A 3 17.81 -18.66 -41.34
CA LYS A 3 17.39 -18.61 -39.90
C LYS A 3 15.85 -18.50 -39.88
N PRO A 4 15.16 -19.23 -39.04
CA PRO A 4 13.71 -19.25 -39.02
C PRO A 4 13.14 -17.96 -38.43
N ILE A 5 12.35 -17.25 -39.22
CA ILE A 5 11.51 -16.10 -38.87
C ILE A 5 10.40 -16.51 -37.87
N TYR A 6 10.22 -17.79 -37.63
CA TYR A 6 9.13 -18.37 -36.83
C TYR A 6 9.14 -18.05 -35.35
N SER A 7 10.30 -17.72 -34.74
CA SER A 7 10.36 -17.47 -33.28
C SER A 7 9.81 -16.10 -32.85
N LYS A 8 9.88 -15.09 -33.73
CA LYS A 8 9.40 -13.73 -33.40
C LYS A 8 7.88 -13.58 -33.51
N VAL A 9 7.27 -14.31 -34.43
CA VAL A 9 5.80 -14.31 -34.61
C VAL A 9 5.12 -15.07 -33.48
N PHE A 10 5.74 -16.14 -32.96
CA PHE A 10 5.20 -16.94 -31.87
C PHE A 10 5.14 -16.16 -30.55
N VAL A 11 6.16 -15.38 -30.22
CA VAL A 11 6.19 -14.51 -29.03
C VAL A 11 5.11 -13.42 -29.10
N PHE A 12 4.84 -12.88 -30.27
CA PHE A 12 3.86 -11.81 -30.45
C PHE A 12 2.41 -12.32 -30.36
N VAL A 13 2.12 -13.51 -30.88
CA VAL A 13 0.79 -14.16 -30.77
C VAL A 13 0.50 -14.60 -29.34
N THR A 14 1.50 -15.08 -28.60
CA THR A 14 1.35 -15.43 -27.20
C THR A 14 1.08 -14.19 -26.32
N LEU A 15 1.68 -13.04 -26.67
CA LEU A 15 1.45 -11.76 -25.97
C LEU A 15 0.02 -11.23 -26.21
N ILE A 16 -0.53 -11.40 -27.43
CA ILE A 16 -1.90 -10.97 -27.77
C ILE A 16 -2.93 -11.85 -27.06
N VAL A 17 -2.74 -13.18 -27.02
CA VAL A 17 -3.62 -14.10 -26.28
C VAL A 17 -3.59 -13.82 -24.79
N PHE A 18 -2.43 -13.42 -24.24
CA PHE A 18 -2.27 -13.05 -22.83
C PHE A 18 -3.01 -11.76 -22.47
N VAL A 19 -2.98 -10.73 -23.33
CA VAL A 19 -3.74 -9.48 -23.11
C VAL A 19 -5.25 -9.74 -23.14
N PHE A 20 -5.72 -10.67 -23.98
CA PHE A 20 -7.15 -11.05 -24.05
C PHE A 20 -7.61 -11.96 -22.89
N SER A 21 -6.69 -12.64 -22.20
CA SER A 21 -7.02 -13.47 -21.02
C SER A 21 -7.22 -12.67 -19.74
N ILE A 22 -6.76 -11.41 -19.69
CA ILE A 22 -6.85 -10.53 -18.51
C ILE A 22 -8.18 -9.76 -18.47
N VAL A 23 -8.83 -9.54 -19.62
CA VAL A 23 -10.05 -8.72 -19.73
C VAL A 23 -11.28 -9.33 -19.04
N PRO A 24 -11.49 -10.65 -18.95
CA PRO A 24 -12.66 -11.21 -18.27
C PRO A 24 -12.64 -11.06 -16.75
N SER A 25 -11.46 -10.77 -16.14
CA SER A 25 -11.34 -10.71 -14.68
C SER A 25 -11.75 -9.36 -14.07
N LEU A 26 -11.92 -8.32 -14.88
CA LEU A 26 -12.28 -6.98 -14.39
C LEU A 26 -13.77 -6.81 -14.01
N LEU A 27 -14.62 -7.78 -14.36
CA LEU A 27 -16.05 -7.74 -14.09
C LEU A 27 -16.53 -8.88 -13.16
N ASN A 28 -15.63 -9.76 -12.74
CA ASN A 28 -15.90 -10.69 -11.66
C ASN A 28 -15.41 -10.09 -10.35
N ALA A 29 -16.12 -10.35 -9.25
CA ALA A 29 -15.62 -10.09 -7.91
C ALA A 29 -14.17 -10.59 -7.79
N GLN A 30 -13.33 -9.80 -7.15
CA GLN A 30 -11.90 -10.09 -7.01
C GLN A 30 -11.71 -11.50 -6.43
N TYR A 31 -11.03 -12.40 -7.16
CA TYR A 31 -10.88 -13.81 -6.76
C TYR A 31 -10.34 -13.93 -5.33
N PHE A 32 -9.21 -13.26 -5.05
CA PHE A 32 -8.64 -13.04 -3.73
C PHE A 32 -8.29 -11.57 -3.57
N GLY A 33 -7.89 -11.19 -2.37
CA GLY A 33 -7.43 -9.86 -2.00
C GLY A 33 -8.19 -9.27 -0.83
N ARG A 34 -7.52 -8.34 -0.13
CA ARG A 34 -8.10 -7.64 1.01
C ARG A 34 -9.24 -6.73 0.58
N ASN A 35 -10.24 -6.62 1.44
CA ASN A 35 -11.39 -5.76 1.24
C ASN A 35 -11.08 -4.34 1.68
N LYS A 36 -11.58 -3.35 0.95
CA LYS A 36 -11.76 -1.99 1.46
C LYS A 36 -13.15 -1.92 2.08
N VAL A 37 -13.22 -1.85 3.39
CA VAL A 37 -14.48 -1.94 4.14
C VAL A 37 -14.97 -0.55 4.49
N GLN A 38 -16.23 -0.29 4.20
CA GLN A 38 -16.94 0.92 4.65
C GLN A 38 -17.61 0.59 5.98
N TYR A 39 -16.90 0.76 7.09
CA TYR A 39 -17.45 0.52 8.43
C TYR A 39 -18.45 1.60 8.81
N GLU A 40 -18.18 2.84 8.35
CA GLU A 40 -19.00 4.02 8.60
C GLU A 40 -19.60 4.60 7.32
N ASN A 41 -20.67 5.35 7.48
CA ASN A 41 -21.32 6.08 6.40
C ASN A 41 -21.09 7.58 6.60
N PHE A 42 -20.31 8.19 5.72
CA PHE A 42 -20.02 9.62 5.76
C PHE A 42 -20.97 10.40 4.84
N ASP A 43 -21.75 11.35 5.40
CA ASP A 43 -22.60 12.22 4.64
C ASP A 43 -21.86 13.51 4.26
N PHE A 44 -21.07 13.42 3.19
CA PHE A 44 -20.23 14.52 2.74
C PHE A 44 -21.01 15.73 2.26
N LYS A 45 -20.52 16.92 2.66
CA LYS A 45 -20.86 18.26 2.18
C LYS A 45 -19.63 18.88 1.52
N ILE A 46 -19.80 20.07 0.94
CA ILE A 46 -18.73 20.79 0.25
C ILE A 46 -18.66 22.21 0.78
N ILE A 47 -17.53 22.59 1.34
CA ILE A 47 -17.17 23.99 1.59
C ILE A 47 -16.61 24.58 0.28
N LYS A 48 -17.10 25.75 -0.11
CA LYS A 48 -16.68 26.46 -1.32
C LYS A 48 -15.81 27.65 -0.97
N THR A 49 -14.52 27.56 -1.26
CA THR A 49 -13.59 28.70 -1.18
C THR A 49 -13.34 29.30 -2.57
N GLU A 50 -12.40 30.20 -2.74
CA GLU A 50 -12.03 30.76 -4.05
C GLU A 50 -11.41 29.68 -4.96
N HIS A 51 -10.46 28.89 -4.43
CA HIS A 51 -9.70 27.92 -5.22
C HIS A 51 -10.05 26.47 -4.94
N PHE A 52 -10.81 26.17 -3.88
CA PHE A 52 -11.09 24.77 -3.47
C PHE A 52 -12.56 24.42 -3.41
N ASP A 53 -12.85 23.15 -3.70
CA ASP A 53 -14.03 22.40 -3.28
C ASP A 53 -13.58 21.45 -2.16
N VAL A 54 -13.87 21.81 -0.89
CA VAL A 54 -13.45 21.04 0.29
C VAL A 54 -14.57 20.11 0.72
N TYR A 55 -14.36 18.82 0.57
CA TYR A 55 -15.32 17.77 0.93
C TYR A 55 -15.09 17.38 2.38
N PHE A 56 -16.14 17.39 3.19
CA PHE A 56 -16.12 17.10 4.61
C PHE A 56 -17.48 16.52 5.06
N TYR A 57 -17.56 15.95 6.25
CA TYR A 57 -18.82 15.53 6.87
C TYR A 57 -19.10 16.33 8.16
N PRO A 58 -20.37 16.45 8.61
CA PRO A 58 -20.79 17.43 9.62
C PRO A 58 -20.03 17.40 10.95
N GLU A 59 -19.58 16.22 11.38
CA GLU A 59 -18.89 16.00 12.65
C GLU A 59 -17.55 16.74 12.71
N MET A 60 -16.91 17.00 11.57
CA MET A 60 -15.62 17.69 11.47
C MET A 60 -15.70 19.12 10.91
N ARG A 61 -16.89 19.73 10.96
CA ARG A 61 -17.16 21.05 10.31
C ARG A 61 -16.14 22.11 10.69
N GLU A 62 -15.90 22.32 11.99
CA GLU A 62 -14.98 23.34 12.46
C GLU A 62 -13.55 23.12 11.95
N ALA A 63 -13.04 21.91 12.08
CA ALA A 63 -11.72 21.53 11.56
C ALA A 63 -11.65 21.67 10.03
N ALA A 64 -12.73 21.37 9.31
CA ALA A 64 -12.78 21.54 7.85
C ALA A 64 -12.76 23.01 7.43
N GLN A 65 -13.38 23.93 8.19
CA GLN A 65 -13.30 25.37 7.94
C GLN A 65 -11.85 25.87 8.16
N GLN A 66 -11.17 25.41 9.20
CA GLN A 66 -9.75 25.75 9.43
C GLN A 66 -8.87 25.19 8.31
N ALA A 67 -9.08 23.94 7.91
CA ALA A 67 -8.35 23.32 6.80
C ALA A 67 -8.58 24.07 5.46
N ALA A 68 -9.79 24.58 5.23
CA ALA A 68 -10.10 25.41 4.05
C ALA A 68 -9.31 26.74 4.05
N ARG A 69 -9.17 27.38 5.21
CA ARG A 69 -8.33 28.59 5.36
C ARG A 69 -6.84 28.26 5.12
N MET A 70 -6.33 27.16 5.69
CA MET A 70 -4.97 26.67 5.46
C MET A 70 -4.73 26.41 3.97
N ALA A 71 -5.66 25.73 3.28
CA ALA A 71 -5.55 25.42 1.86
C ALA A 71 -5.44 26.67 0.98
N GLU A 72 -6.27 27.69 1.23
CA GLU A 72 -6.18 28.98 0.51
C GLU A 72 -4.84 29.68 0.76
N ARG A 73 -4.35 29.69 2.00
CA ARG A 73 -3.04 30.23 2.35
C ARG A 73 -1.91 29.50 1.60
N TRP A 74 -1.98 28.18 1.55
CA TRP A 74 -1.01 27.38 0.80
C TRP A 74 -1.11 27.61 -0.70
N TYR A 75 -2.32 27.75 -1.25
CA TYR A 75 -2.49 28.06 -2.66
C TYR A 75 -1.80 29.39 -3.04
N ALA A 76 -2.01 30.43 -2.25
CA ALA A 76 -1.38 31.74 -2.48
C ALA A 76 0.15 31.67 -2.43
N ARG A 77 0.71 30.95 -1.42
CA ARG A 77 2.16 30.73 -1.28
C ARG A 77 2.74 29.98 -2.48
N LEU A 78 2.16 28.84 -2.83
CA LEU A 78 2.65 27.98 -3.89
C LEU A 78 2.45 28.58 -5.28
N SER A 79 1.34 29.27 -5.54
CA SER A 79 1.13 30.03 -6.79
C SER A 79 2.23 31.05 -7.02
N ARG A 80 2.66 31.74 -5.96
CA ARG A 80 3.77 32.69 -6.02
C ARG A 80 5.12 31.99 -6.28
N VAL A 81 5.43 30.91 -5.55
CA VAL A 81 6.69 30.18 -5.72
C VAL A 81 6.80 29.54 -7.10
N PHE A 82 5.73 28.90 -7.57
CA PHE A 82 5.70 28.26 -8.90
C PHE A 82 5.47 29.25 -10.05
N ASN A 83 5.07 30.49 -9.75
CA ASN A 83 4.57 31.46 -10.75
C ASN A 83 3.55 30.81 -11.68
N HIS A 84 2.57 30.13 -11.08
CA HIS A 84 1.58 29.32 -11.77
C HIS A 84 0.25 29.28 -11.00
N GLU A 85 -0.86 29.26 -11.73
CA GLU A 85 -2.19 29.07 -11.17
C GLU A 85 -2.78 27.75 -11.65
N LEU A 86 -3.43 27.01 -10.75
CA LEU A 86 -4.08 25.75 -11.08
C LEU A 86 -5.34 25.99 -11.92
N LYS A 87 -5.58 25.14 -12.90
CA LYS A 87 -6.78 25.23 -13.73
C LYS A 87 -8.01 24.74 -13.00
N GLY A 88 -8.96 25.65 -12.75
CA GLY A 88 -10.21 25.37 -12.06
C GLY A 88 -10.02 25.13 -10.57
N ARG A 89 -11.11 24.76 -9.91
CA ARG A 89 -11.12 24.52 -8.46
C ARG A 89 -10.47 23.18 -8.13
N GLN A 90 -9.72 23.16 -7.05
CA GLN A 90 -8.98 21.99 -6.58
C GLN A 90 -9.87 21.19 -5.61
N PRO A 91 -10.18 19.90 -5.88
CA PRO A 91 -10.88 19.08 -4.91
C PRO A 91 -9.99 18.68 -3.74
N LEU A 92 -10.46 18.94 -2.50
CA LEU A 92 -9.79 18.57 -1.26
C LEU A 92 -10.77 17.74 -0.43
N ILE A 93 -10.51 16.45 -0.26
CA ILE A 93 -11.37 15.50 0.46
C ILE A 93 -10.72 15.22 1.81
N LEU A 94 -11.41 15.63 2.89
CA LEU A 94 -10.94 15.57 4.26
C LEU A 94 -11.63 14.44 5.03
N TYR A 95 -10.86 13.78 5.88
CA TYR A 95 -11.33 12.83 6.87
C TYR A 95 -10.88 13.28 8.27
N ALA A 96 -11.73 13.09 9.29
CA ALA A 96 -11.43 13.55 10.65
C ALA A 96 -10.27 12.77 11.31
N ALA A 97 -9.97 11.57 10.82
CA ALA A 97 -8.92 10.71 11.38
C ALA A 97 -8.41 9.69 10.34
N SER A 98 -7.25 9.09 10.61
CA SER A 98 -6.63 8.09 9.75
C SER A 98 -7.50 6.83 9.52
N PRO A 99 -8.19 6.24 10.52
CA PRO A 99 -9.10 5.11 10.30
C PRO A 99 -10.28 5.43 9.37
N HIS A 100 -10.79 6.66 9.39
CA HIS A 100 -11.80 7.13 8.45
C HIS A 100 -11.23 7.26 7.03
N PHE A 101 -10.03 7.83 6.90
CA PHE A 101 -9.33 7.97 5.62
C PHE A 101 -9.02 6.61 4.97
N GLN A 102 -8.67 5.60 5.75
CA GLN A 102 -8.42 4.25 5.24
C GLN A 102 -9.66 3.62 4.57
N GLN A 103 -10.86 4.10 4.89
CA GLN A 103 -12.13 3.69 4.28
C GLN A 103 -12.44 4.42 2.94
N THR A 104 -11.66 5.44 2.55
CA THR A 104 -11.93 6.23 1.34
C THR A 104 -12.05 5.37 0.09
N THR A 105 -13.10 5.59 -0.71
CA THR A 105 -13.27 4.98 -2.03
C THR A 105 -12.68 5.83 -3.16
N ALA A 106 -12.27 7.07 -2.84
CA ALA A 106 -11.63 7.97 -3.81
C ALA A 106 -10.28 7.43 -4.30
N ILE A 107 -9.57 6.69 -3.46
CA ILE A 107 -8.28 6.07 -3.79
C ILE A 107 -8.46 4.55 -3.81
N PRO A 108 -8.04 3.85 -4.88
CA PRO A 108 -8.15 2.39 -4.95
C PRO A 108 -7.15 1.69 -4.02
N GLY A 109 -7.46 0.43 -3.63
CA GLY A 109 -6.62 -0.38 -2.75
C GLY A 109 -6.74 -0.03 -1.27
N VAL A 110 -6.07 -0.83 -0.42
CA VAL A 110 -6.00 -0.61 1.04
C VAL A 110 -4.88 0.38 1.34
N LEU A 111 -5.17 1.38 2.18
CA LEU A 111 -4.19 2.37 2.63
C LEU A 111 -3.57 1.93 3.94
N GLY A 112 -2.23 2.02 4.05
CA GLY A 112 -1.51 1.72 5.28
C GLY A 112 -1.49 2.90 6.26
N GLU A 113 -1.15 2.64 7.52
CA GLU A 113 -1.06 3.64 8.60
C GLU A 113 -0.10 4.81 8.28
N GLY A 114 0.98 4.54 7.54
CA GLY A 114 1.98 5.56 7.19
C GLY A 114 1.59 6.51 6.05
N VAL A 115 0.39 6.39 5.48
CA VAL A 115 -0.07 7.27 4.39
C VAL A 115 -0.73 8.50 4.99
N GLY A 116 -0.05 9.64 4.94
CA GLY A 116 -0.54 10.92 5.46
C GLY A 116 -1.51 11.64 4.53
N GLY A 117 -1.45 11.39 3.23
CA GLY A 117 -2.33 11.97 2.21
C GLY A 117 -2.05 11.33 0.86
N VAL A 118 -2.87 11.60 -0.13
CA VAL A 118 -2.68 11.16 -1.51
C VAL A 118 -3.26 12.20 -2.48
N THR A 119 -2.46 12.66 -3.41
CA THR A 119 -2.92 13.45 -4.55
C THR A 119 -2.92 12.59 -5.80
N GLU A 120 -4.11 12.28 -6.33
CA GLU A 120 -4.22 11.49 -7.55
C GLU A 120 -4.26 12.38 -8.80
N SER A 121 -3.62 11.89 -9.87
CA SER A 121 -3.31 12.72 -11.04
C SER A 121 -4.47 12.92 -12.02
N PHE A 122 -5.48 12.04 -12.04
CA PHE A 122 -6.54 12.09 -13.06
C PHE A 122 -7.58 13.19 -12.79
N LYS A 123 -8.17 13.19 -11.59
CA LYS A 123 -9.10 14.24 -11.12
C LYS A 123 -8.39 15.29 -10.28
N ARG A 124 -7.10 15.13 -10.03
CA ARG A 124 -6.28 15.98 -9.16
C ARG A 124 -6.86 16.11 -7.75
N ARG A 125 -7.53 15.04 -7.27
CA ARG A 125 -8.10 15.01 -5.91
C ARG A 125 -6.98 14.93 -4.89
N ILE A 126 -7.00 15.83 -3.92
CA ILE A 126 -6.23 15.71 -2.69
C ILE A 126 -7.14 15.00 -1.68
N VAL A 127 -6.70 13.89 -1.12
CA VAL A 127 -7.45 13.09 -0.14
C VAL A 127 -6.57 12.86 1.06
N LEU A 128 -6.95 13.35 2.22
CA LEU A 128 -6.12 13.25 3.43
C LEU A 128 -6.93 13.20 4.72
N PRO A 129 -6.41 12.57 5.79
CA PRO A 129 -6.93 12.72 7.14
C PRO A 129 -6.40 14.01 7.77
N LEU A 130 -7.15 14.61 8.69
CA LEU A 130 -6.62 15.64 9.56
C LEU A 130 -5.64 15.02 10.57
N GLY A 131 -4.58 15.74 10.88
CA GLY A 131 -3.54 15.32 11.82
C GLY A 131 -3.94 15.58 13.26
N HIS A 132 -3.11 15.07 14.19
CA HIS A 132 -3.30 15.26 15.63
C HIS A 132 -2.97 16.67 16.13
N SER A 133 -2.46 17.53 15.26
CA SER A 133 -2.22 18.93 15.48
C SER A 133 -2.55 19.74 14.24
N LEU A 134 -2.81 21.04 14.43
CA LEU A 134 -2.98 21.95 13.31
C LEU A 134 -1.71 22.02 12.46
N ALA A 135 -0.53 21.93 13.07
CA ALA A 135 0.76 21.91 12.35
C ALA A 135 0.88 20.71 11.43
N ALA A 136 0.50 19.52 11.89
CA ALA A 136 0.49 18.31 11.06
C ALA A 136 -0.49 18.43 9.89
N SER A 137 -1.69 18.95 10.13
CA SER A 137 -2.69 19.18 9.09
C SER A 137 -2.24 20.21 8.06
N ASP A 138 -1.68 21.34 8.51
CA ASP A 138 -1.16 22.41 7.65
C ASP A 138 -0.02 21.93 6.74
N HIS A 139 0.93 21.16 7.32
CA HIS A 139 2.02 20.56 6.57
C HIS A 139 1.51 19.62 5.46
N VAL A 140 0.62 18.66 5.79
CA VAL A 140 0.13 17.67 4.82
C VAL A 140 -0.69 18.34 3.72
N ILE A 141 -1.53 19.34 4.05
CA ILE A 141 -2.26 20.13 3.04
C ILE A 141 -1.29 20.80 2.08
N GLY A 142 -0.24 21.44 2.60
CA GLY A 142 0.82 22.08 1.79
C GLY A 142 1.54 21.08 0.90
N HIS A 143 1.97 19.94 1.46
CA HIS A 143 2.66 18.85 0.77
C HIS A 143 1.83 18.30 -0.41
N GLU A 144 0.59 17.91 -0.16
CA GLU A 144 -0.30 17.36 -1.19
C GLU A 144 -0.67 18.38 -2.27
N LEU A 145 -0.78 19.66 -1.88
CA LEU A 145 -1.03 20.73 -2.85
C LEU A 145 0.17 20.96 -3.78
N VAL A 146 1.40 20.75 -3.31
CA VAL A 146 2.59 20.76 -4.20
C VAL A 146 2.45 19.73 -5.30
N HIS A 147 1.98 18.51 -4.98
CA HIS A 147 1.74 17.49 -6.01
C HIS A 147 0.69 17.92 -7.03
N ALA A 148 -0.37 18.62 -6.62
CA ALA A 148 -1.36 19.17 -7.56
C ALA A 148 -0.71 20.17 -8.54
N PHE A 149 0.17 21.05 -8.06
CA PHE A 149 0.95 21.95 -8.91
C PHE A 149 1.93 21.20 -9.82
N GLN A 150 2.63 20.21 -9.30
CA GLN A 150 3.53 19.36 -10.09
C GLN A 150 2.79 18.70 -11.25
N TYR A 151 1.60 18.14 -11.00
CA TYR A 151 0.77 17.50 -12.03
C TYR A 151 0.29 18.52 -13.08
N ASP A 152 -0.21 19.67 -12.65
CA ASP A 152 -0.74 20.67 -13.60
C ASP A 152 0.37 21.27 -14.48
N ILE A 153 1.54 21.61 -13.92
CA ILE A 153 2.69 22.18 -14.64
C ILE A 153 3.28 21.17 -15.64
N THR A 154 3.34 19.89 -15.26
CA THR A 154 3.96 18.84 -16.10
C THR A 154 2.98 18.13 -17.03
N SER A 155 1.69 18.46 -16.97
CA SER A 155 0.67 17.94 -17.90
C SER A 155 0.94 18.45 -19.31
N GLN A 156 1.16 17.54 -20.26
CA GLN A 156 1.36 17.89 -21.67
C GLN A 156 0.03 18.26 -22.33
N LYS A 157 0.01 19.39 -23.04
CA LYS A 157 -1.19 19.92 -23.71
C LYS A 157 -1.70 19.08 -24.89
N HIS A 158 -0.95 18.08 -25.35
CA HIS A 158 -1.27 17.34 -26.57
C HIS A 158 -1.00 15.84 -26.42
N SER A 159 -2.03 15.11 -26.06
CA SER A 159 -2.19 13.75 -26.58
C SER A 159 -3.48 13.70 -27.40
N SER A 160 -3.36 13.45 -28.68
CA SER A 160 -4.48 13.34 -29.62
C SER A 160 -5.41 12.15 -29.32
N PHE A 161 -5.04 11.30 -28.35
CA PHE A 161 -5.79 10.11 -27.93
C PHE A 161 -5.68 9.93 -26.40
N GLY A 162 -6.65 10.47 -25.68
CA GLY A 162 -6.81 10.26 -24.25
C GLY A 162 -5.95 11.19 -23.36
N MET A 163 -6.26 11.21 -22.03
CA MET A 163 -5.46 11.94 -21.05
C MET A 163 -4.11 11.24 -20.87
N ALA A 164 -3.02 11.88 -21.30
CA ALA A 164 -1.68 11.38 -21.00
C ALA A 164 -1.40 11.59 -19.51
N ALA A 165 -0.83 10.58 -18.86
CA ALA A 165 -0.32 10.74 -17.51
C ALA A 165 0.71 11.88 -17.48
N PRO A 166 0.72 12.74 -16.44
CA PRO A 166 1.69 13.81 -16.30
C PRO A 166 3.13 13.29 -16.42
N SER A 167 4.01 14.03 -17.08
CA SER A 167 5.40 13.59 -17.28
C SER A 167 6.20 13.50 -15.98
N ILE A 168 5.69 14.08 -14.89
CA ILE A 168 6.23 13.98 -13.53
C ILE A 168 6.43 12.51 -13.09
N HIS A 169 5.57 11.59 -13.52
CA HIS A 169 5.71 10.16 -13.16
C HIS A 169 6.98 9.48 -13.70
N ARG A 170 7.73 10.17 -14.56
CA ARG A 170 9.05 9.74 -15.04
C ARG A 170 10.18 10.19 -14.14
N LEU A 171 9.90 11.09 -13.19
CA LEU A 171 10.88 11.58 -12.24
C LEU A 171 11.09 10.60 -11.08
N PRO A 172 12.31 10.57 -10.51
CA PRO A 172 12.57 9.87 -9.27
C PRO A 172 11.73 10.41 -8.11
N LEU A 173 11.29 9.52 -7.21
CA LEU A 173 10.50 9.89 -6.03
C LEU A 173 11.20 10.95 -5.16
N TRP A 174 12.53 10.87 -4.98
CA TRP A 174 13.26 11.84 -4.17
C TRP A 174 13.21 13.28 -4.72
N ILE A 175 12.97 13.46 -6.03
CA ILE A 175 12.71 14.78 -6.62
C ILE A 175 11.28 15.23 -6.33
N ILE A 176 10.32 14.35 -6.50
CA ILE A 176 8.88 14.63 -6.36
C ILE A 176 8.55 14.91 -4.89
N GLU A 177 8.84 13.95 -4.02
CA GLU A 177 8.54 14.01 -2.59
C GLU A 177 9.43 15.02 -1.85
N GLY A 178 10.71 15.06 -2.21
CA GLY A 178 11.62 16.04 -1.62
C GLY A 178 11.28 17.49 -1.94
N MET A 179 10.71 17.77 -3.13
CA MET A 179 10.17 19.10 -3.47
C MET A 179 8.96 19.42 -2.60
N ALA A 180 8.06 18.45 -2.41
CA ALA A 180 6.88 18.64 -1.58
C ALA A 180 7.25 18.89 -0.10
N GLU A 181 8.20 18.13 0.45
CA GLU A 181 8.74 18.36 1.80
C GLU A 181 9.37 19.75 1.92
N TYR A 182 10.28 20.13 0.98
CA TYR A 182 10.93 21.42 1.03
C TYR A 182 9.94 22.59 0.97
N LEU A 183 8.97 22.53 0.07
CA LEU A 183 8.02 23.63 -0.14
C LEU A 183 6.98 23.74 0.98
N SER A 184 6.73 22.66 1.73
CA SER A 184 5.78 22.66 2.86
C SER A 184 6.43 22.88 4.24
N ILE A 185 7.71 22.51 4.41
CA ILE A 185 8.44 22.68 5.69
C ILE A 185 9.44 23.84 5.61
N GLY A 186 10.10 24.03 4.45
CA GLY A 186 11.21 24.96 4.29
C GLY A 186 12.57 24.34 4.66
N PRO A 187 13.61 25.16 4.83
CA PRO A 187 14.97 24.69 5.08
C PRO A 187 15.26 24.34 6.57
N VAL A 188 14.33 24.52 7.49
CA VAL A 188 14.51 24.28 8.93
C VAL A 188 13.72 23.05 9.35
N ASP A 189 14.41 21.93 9.56
CA ASP A 189 13.80 20.68 9.99
C ASP A 189 14.80 19.83 10.78
N SER A 190 14.59 19.70 12.08
CA SER A 190 15.45 18.93 13.00
C SER A 190 15.50 17.43 12.65
N HIS A 191 14.40 16.89 12.11
CA HIS A 191 14.30 15.48 11.77
C HIS A 191 15.07 15.13 10.49
N THR A 192 14.91 15.87 9.39
CA THR A 192 15.73 15.69 8.17
C THR A 192 17.22 15.96 8.45
N ALA A 193 17.50 16.97 9.27
CA ALA A 193 18.88 17.26 9.68
C ALA A 193 19.50 16.09 10.48
N MET A 194 18.74 15.37 11.30
CA MET A 194 19.19 14.16 12.00
C MET A 194 19.65 13.08 11.00
N TRP A 195 18.85 12.82 9.97
CA TRP A 195 19.23 11.85 8.90
C TRP A 195 20.50 12.27 8.18
N MET A 196 20.61 13.55 7.84
CA MET A 196 21.79 14.08 7.14
C MET A 196 23.03 14.08 8.02
N ARG A 197 22.92 14.38 9.33
CA ARG A 197 24.01 14.26 10.30
C ARG A 197 24.54 12.85 10.36
N ASP A 198 23.66 11.85 10.56
CA ASP A 198 24.08 10.43 10.63
C ASP A 198 24.78 9.99 9.34
N ALA A 199 24.19 10.29 8.18
CA ALA A 199 24.77 9.96 6.89
C ALA A 199 26.13 10.63 6.66
N THR A 200 26.30 11.89 7.10
CA THR A 200 27.56 12.64 6.97
C THR A 200 28.65 12.05 7.87
N TYR A 201 28.35 11.85 9.16
CA TYR A 201 29.29 11.26 10.11
C TYR A 201 29.83 9.91 9.66
N ARG A 202 28.97 9.08 9.04
CA ARG A 202 29.31 7.75 8.57
C ARG A 202 29.89 7.70 7.16
N GLU A 203 30.09 8.87 6.53
CA GLU A 203 30.53 9.00 5.13
C GLU A 203 29.63 8.25 4.13
N LYS A 204 28.33 8.16 4.44
CA LYS A 204 27.31 7.45 3.65
C LYS A 204 26.36 8.36 2.89
N VAL A 205 26.63 9.65 2.77
CA VAL A 205 25.83 10.53 1.90
C VAL A 205 25.98 10.06 0.46
N PRO A 206 24.91 9.62 -0.21
CA PRO A 206 25.03 8.99 -1.53
C PRO A 206 25.35 10.02 -2.63
N HIS A 207 25.90 9.51 -3.73
CA HIS A 207 25.85 10.25 -4.99
C HIS A 207 24.40 10.35 -5.48
N LEU A 208 23.96 11.47 -6.07
CA LEU A 208 22.57 11.72 -6.48
C LEU A 208 21.98 10.61 -7.36
N LYS A 209 22.80 9.96 -8.23
CA LYS A 209 22.36 8.79 -9.04
C LYS A 209 21.91 7.59 -8.21
N LYS A 210 22.38 7.46 -6.97
CA LYS A 210 22.03 6.35 -6.06
C LYS A 210 20.74 6.59 -5.30
N LEU A 211 20.21 7.81 -5.26
CA LEU A 211 18.99 8.16 -4.53
C LEU A 211 17.72 7.43 -5.05
N ASN A 212 17.82 6.79 -6.21
CA ASN A 212 16.75 5.91 -6.70
C ASN A 212 16.72 4.52 -6.01
N SER A 213 17.76 4.19 -5.23
CA SER A 213 17.79 2.94 -4.47
C SER A 213 16.83 3.03 -3.28
N PRO A 214 16.05 1.95 -2.98
CA PRO A 214 15.17 1.89 -1.80
C PRO A 214 15.90 2.06 -0.46
N GLU A 215 17.22 1.98 -0.43
CA GLU A 215 18.05 2.24 0.74
C GLU A 215 17.93 3.69 1.24
N TYR A 216 17.64 4.64 0.32
CA TYR A 216 17.57 6.06 0.65
C TYR A 216 16.13 6.54 0.68
N PHE A 217 15.68 6.98 1.85
CA PHE A 217 14.31 7.44 2.02
C PHE A 217 14.07 8.74 1.23
N PRO A 218 13.20 8.73 0.21
CA PRO A 218 13.11 9.80 -0.79
C PRO A 218 12.73 11.17 -0.20
N TYR A 219 11.89 11.19 0.85
CA TYR A 219 11.46 12.41 1.51
C TYR A 219 12.65 13.17 2.13
N ARG A 220 13.43 12.51 2.97
CA ARG A 220 14.51 13.15 3.74
C ARG A 220 15.70 13.55 2.87
N TYR A 221 16.18 12.64 2.02
CA TYR A 221 17.27 12.96 1.09
C TYR A 221 16.85 13.97 0.04
N GLY A 222 15.62 13.87 -0.47
CA GLY A 222 15.07 14.84 -1.44
C GLY A 222 14.87 16.22 -0.83
N HIS A 223 14.35 16.31 0.40
CA HIS A 223 14.22 17.56 1.16
C HIS A 223 15.57 18.26 1.31
N SER A 224 16.60 17.55 1.79
CA SER A 224 17.96 18.10 1.92
C SER A 224 18.55 18.58 0.59
N PHE A 225 18.30 17.83 -0.50
CA PHE A 225 18.74 18.24 -1.83
C PHE A 225 18.06 19.54 -2.31
N TRP A 226 16.72 19.62 -2.15
CA TRP A 226 16.00 20.83 -2.55
C TRP A 226 16.38 22.04 -1.70
N ALA A 227 16.58 21.86 -0.39
CA ALA A 227 17.11 22.91 0.49
C ALA A 227 18.48 23.40 0.01
N TYR A 228 19.38 22.49 -0.44
CA TYR A 228 20.67 22.84 -1.01
C TYR A 228 20.53 23.64 -2.32
N VAL A 229 19.69 23.15 -3.25
CA VAL A 229 19.52 23.77 -4.57
C VAL A 229 18.95 25.19 -4.43
N THR A 230 17.87 25.33 -3.67
CA THR A 230 17.21 26.61 -3.48
C THR A 230 18.04 27.58 -2.62
N GLY A 231 18.72 27.04 -1.61
CA GLY A 231 19.66 27.85 -0.79
C GLY A 231 20.80 28.44 -1.61
N ARG A 232 21.24 27.75 -2.67
CA ARG A 232 22.36 28.25 -3.52
C ARG A 232 21.90 29.10 -4.70
N TRP A 233 20.78 28.75 -5.36
CA TRP A 233 20.33 29.42 -6.58
C TRP A 233 19.01 30.22 -6.41
N GLY A 234 18.39 30.15 -5.23
CA GLY A 234 17.08 30.76 -4.92
C GLY A 234 15.90 29.91 -5.37
N ASP A 235 14.70 30.21 -4.83
CA ASP A 235 13.46 29.41 -5.08
C ASP A 235 12.98 29.49 -6.53
N SER A 236 13.37 30.53 -7.28
CA SER A 236 13.01 30.71 -8.69
C SER A 236 13.50 29.60 -9.63
N VAL A 237 14.42 28.73 -9.17
CA VAL A 237 14.89 27.59 -9.97
C VAL A 237 13.86 26.44 -9.96
N VAL A 238 13.00 26.33 -8.93
CA VAL A 238 12.01 25.27 -8.77
C VAL A 238 11.07 25.20 -9.98
N PRO A 239 10.31 26.24 -10.37
CA PRO A 239 9.43 26.19 -11.52
C PRO A 239 10.18 26.00 -12.84
N ARG A 240 11.43 26.51 -12.95
CA ARG A 240 12.27 26.33 -14.15
C ARG A 240 12.67 24.87 -14.35
N ILE A 241 13.07 24.20 -13.28
CA ILE A 241 13.41 22.76 -13.29
C ILE A 241 12.16 21.95 -13.64
N LEU A 242 11.05 22.17 -12.95
CA LEU A 242 9.80 21.42 -13.16
C LEU A 242 9.27 21.57 -14.59
N THR A 243 9.21 22.81 -15.11
CA THR A 243 8.81 23.07 -16.50
C THR A 243 9.77 22.45 -17.52
N GLY A 244 11.07 22.49 -17.23
CA GLY A 244 12.10 21.91 -18.09
C GLY A 244 11.96 20.41 -18.19
N VAL A 245 11.74 19.73 -17.07
CA VAL A 245 11.51 18.28 -17.03
C VAL A 245 10.18 17.90 -17.69
N GLY A 246 9.12 18.69 -17.46
CA GLY A 246 7.84 18.50 -18.16
C GLY A 246 7.97 18.47 -19.68
N LYS A 247 8.92 19.22 -20.24
CA LYS A 247 9.20 19.30 -21.70
C LYS A 247 10.13 18.19 -22.20
N THR A 248 11.18 17.86 -21.42
CA THR A 248 12.27 16.98 -21.91
C THR A 248 12.18 15.56 -21.37
N GLY A 249 11.59 15.36 -20.21
CA GLY A 249 11.61 14.08 -19.49
C GLY A 249 12.98 13.67 -18.95
N ASN A 250 14.00 14.54 -19.01
CA ASN A 250 15.37 14.24 -18.59
C ASN A 250 15.83 15.18 -17.49
N LEU A 251 15.88 14.66 -16.24
CA LEU A 251 16.25 15.41 -15.05
C LEU A 251 17.68 15.95 -15.10
N GLU A 252 18.68 15.11 -15.44
CA GLU A 252 20.10 15.49 -15.42
C GLU A 252 20.36 16.69 -16.35
N VAL A 253 19.90 16.58 -17.60
CA VAL A 253 20.05 17.67 -18.59
C VAL A 253 19.39 18.97 -18.15
N VAL A 254 18.23 18.88 -17.48
CA VAL A 254 17.51 20.07 -17.00
C VAL A 254 18.25 20.72 -15.83
N LEU A 255 18.71 19.92 -14.85
CA LEU A 255 19.48 20.42 -13.72
C LEU A 255 20.77 21.11 -14.20
N GLU A 256 21.54 20.50 -15.07
CA GLU A 256 22.76 21.09 -15.63
C GLU A 256 22.47 22.41 -16.37
N LYS A 257 21.41 22.45 -17.17
CA LYS A 257 21.02 23.65 -17.91
C LYS A 257 20.54 24.78 -17.01
N VAL A 258 19.77 24.47 -15.97
CA VAL A 258 19.15 25.48 -15.09
C VAL A 258 20.16 26.01 -14.06
N LEU A 259 20.99 25.13 -13.49
CA LEU A 259 21.91 25.42 -12.41
C LEU A 259 23.32 25.83 -12.91
N GLY A 260 23.66 25.47 -14.14
CA GLY A 260 24.97 25.81 -14.74
C GLY A 260 26.14 24.98 -14.22
N VAL A 261 25.86 23.84 -13.60
CA VAL A 261 26.86 22.88 -13.08
C VAL A 261 26.53 21.46 -13.51
N SER A 262 27.54 20.61 -13.73
CA SER A 262 27.32 19.23 -14.11
C SER A 262 26.65 18.46 -12.96
N PHE A 263 25.90 17.41 -13.29
CA PHE A 263 25.19 16.59 -12.29
C PHE A 263 26.13 15.93 -11.27
N ASP A 264 27.32 15.49 -11.72
CA ASP A 264 28.36 14.92 -10.85
C ASP A 264 28.97 16.00 -9.92
N GLN A 265 29.16 17.22 -10.41
CA GLN A 265 29.64 18.33 -9.57
C GLN A 265 28.58 18.78 -8.56
N LEU A 266 27.32 18.85 -8.99
CA LEU A 266 26.18 19.15 -8.10
C LEU A 266 26.13 18.18 -6.93
N SER A 267 26.32 16.87 -7.20
CA SER A 267 26.37 15.84 -6.17
C SER A 267 27.51 16.06 -5.16
N LYS A 268 28.70 16.33 -5.65
CA LYS A 268 29.88 16.62 -4.78
C LYS A 268 29.70 17.88 -3.93
N ASP A 269 29.16 18.92 -4.53
CA ASP A 269 28.95 20.21 -3.85
C ASP A 269 27.91 20.07 -2.74
N TRP A 270 26.81 19.31 -2.99
CA TRP A 270 25.81 18.97 -1.97
C TRP A 270 26.42 18.17 -0.82
N GLN A 271 27.17 17.10 -1.12
CA GLN A 271 27.86 16.31 -0.10
C GLN A 271 28.84 17.15 0.74
N GLN A 272 29.62 18.02 0.09
CA GLN A 272 30.57 18.90 0.78
C GLN A 272 29.86 19.94 1.66
N SER A 273 28.70 20.45 1.21
CA SER A 273 27.89 21.39 1.99
C SER A 273 27.39 20.76 3.31
N LEU A 274 26.96 19.49 3.28
CA LEU A 274 26.60 18.76 4.48
C LEU A 274 27.77 18.57 5.45
N LYS A 275 28.95 18.16 4.94
CA LYS A 275 30.15 18.00 5.76
C LYS A 275 30.56 19.33 6.44
N ASN A 276 30.56 20.43 5.70
CA ASN A 276 30.93 21.74 6.24
C ASN A 276 30.05 22.18 7.43
N VAL A 277 28.82 21.74 7.47
CA VAL A 277 27.85 22.11 8.53
C VAL A 277 27.88 21.12 9.68
N TYR A 278 27.97 19.83 9.39
CA TYR A 278 27.74 18.79 10.40
C TYR A 278 29.02 18.24 11.01
N ASP A 279 30.17 18.17 10.31
CA ASP A 279 31.42 17.68 10.88
C ASP A 279 31.83 18.43 12.15
N PRO A 280 31.75 19.79 12.20
CA PRO A 280 32.13 20.52 13.41
C PRO A 280 31.29 20.23 14.66
N LEU A 281 30.12 19.63 14.51
CA LEU A 281 29.26 19.29 15.65
C LEU A 281 29.79 18.07 16.44
N THR A 282 30.65 17.23 15.83
CA THR A 282 31.26 16.07 16.51
C THR A 282 32.14 16.46 17.71
N ASP A 283 32.70 17.68 17.70
CA ASP A 283 33.53 18.17 18.81
C ASP A 283 32.67 18.66 20.00
N LYS A 284 31.37 18.89 19.78
CA LYS A 284 30.44 19.47 20.76
C LYS A 284 29.38 18.48 21.29
N THR A 285 29.25 17.34 20.64
CA THR A 285 28.23 16.33 20.95
C THR A 285 28.85 14.94 21.04
N THR A 286 28.15 13.98 21.59
CA THR A 286 28.58 12.59 21.64
C THR A 286 27.81 11.76 20.60
N VAL A 287 28.53 10.89 19.89
CA VAL A 287 27.89 9.98 18.91
C VAL A 287 27.09 8.89 19.62
N GLN A 288 27.57 8.48 20.79
CA GLN A 288 26.89 7.52 21.66
C GLN A 288 26.97 8.02 23.12
N ASP A 289 25.88 7.99 23.83
CA ASP A 289 25.86 8.36 25.23
C ASP A 289 26.70 7.38 26.07
N PRO A 290 27.76 7.84 26.76
CA PRO A 290 28.67 6.97 27.50
C PRO A 290 28.01 6.29 28.72
N TYR A 291 26.91 6.80 29.22
CA TYR A 291 26.15 6.26 30.36
C TYR A 291 25.05 5.30 29.92
N SER A 292 24.76 5.20 28.61
CA SER A 292 23.69 4.35 28.10
C SER A 292 24.19 3.00 27.62
N ARG A 293 23.35 1.98 27.81
CA ARG A 293 23.56 0.62 27.34
C ARG A 293 22.58 0.27 26.25
N VAL A 294 23.00 -0.58 25.32
CA VAL A 294 22.14 -1.09 24.26
C VAL A 294 21.05 -1.99 24.87
N LEU A 295 19.81 -1.66 24.64
CA LEU A 295 18.66 -2.48 25.02
C LEU A 295 18.27 -3.44 23.87
N ILE A 296 17.87 -2.89 22.73
CA ILE A 296 17.56 -3.67 21.50
C ILE A 296 18.32 -3.06 20.34
N LYS A 297 19.34 -3.77 19.86
CA LYS A 297 20.13 -3.32 18.70
C LYS A 297 19.38 -3.60 17.42
N ALA A 298 19.24 -2.60 16.59
CA ALA A 298 18.75 -2.78 15.24
C ALA A 298 19.79 -3.52 14.37
N THR A 299 19.29 -4.34 13.47
CA THR A 299 20.11 -5.15 12.55
C THR A 299 19.66 -4.90 11.11
N LYS A 300 20.33 -5.50 10.13
CA LYS A 300 19.91 -5.44 8.72
C LYS A 300 18.55 -6.15 8.47
N GLN A 301 18.15 -7.04 9.36
CA GLN A 301 16.86 -7.77 9.26
C GLN A 301 15.78 -7.16 10.12
N ASN A 302 16.17 -6.45 11.18
CA ASN A 302 15.27 -5.73 12.08
C ASN A 302 15.74 -4.27 12.15
N THR A 303 15.20 -3.42 11.31
CA THR A 303 15.61 -2.02 11.18
C THR A 303 14.83 -1.08 12.08
N ILE A 304 13.70 -1.52 12.62
CA ILE A 304 12.74 -0.68 13.34
C ILE A 304 12.44 -1.28 14.71
N ASN A 305 12.83 -0.57 15.79
CA ASN A 305 12.44 -0.82 17.17
C ASN A 305 12.03 0.52 17.77
N LEU A 306 10.77 0.67 18.19
CA LEU A 306 10.14 1.95 18.51
C LEU A 306 9.33 1.87 19.80
N SER A 307 8.95 3.06 20.30
CA SER A 307 7.97 3.25 21.36
C SER A 307 8.23 2.35 22.59
N PRO A 308 9.45 2.44 23.21
CA PRO A 308 9.75 1.62 24.37
C PRO A 308 8.82 2.01 25.53
N SER A 309 8.34 1.01 26.26
CA SER A 309 7.59 1.18 27.50
C SER A 309 8.15 0.24 28.58
N LEU A 310 8.84 0.80 29.58
CA LEU A 310 9.46 0.05 30.66
C LEU A 310 8.41 -0.40 31.67
N SER A 311 8.57 -1.63 32.21
CA SER A 311 7.81 -2.06 33.41
C SER A 311 8.12 -1.17 34.60
N PRO A 312 7.22 -1.06 35.59
CA PRO A 312 7.45 -0.23 36.78
C PRO A 312 8.80 -0.48 37.45
N ASP A 313 9.20 -1.74 37.60
CA ASP A 313 10.49 -2.13 38.18
C ASP A 313 11.72 -1.96 37.26
N GLY A 314 11.50 -1.55 35.97
CA GLY A 314 12.54 -1.32 34.99
C GLY A 314 13.24 -2.57 34.47
N LYS A 315 12.73 -3.79 34.73
CA LYS A 315 13.37 -5.04 34.30
C LYS A 315 12.88 -5.53 32.94
N LYS A 316 11.68 -5.17 32.53
CA LYS A 316 11.08 -5.55 31.25
C LYS A 316 10.79 -4.32 30.40
N VAL A 317 10.74 -4.52 29.10
CA VAL A 317 10.32 -3.50 28.14
C VAL A 317 9.35 -4.11 27.13
N VAL A 318 8.23 -3.43 26.91
CA VAL A 318 7.36 -3.67 25.76
C VAL A 318 7.71 -2.64 24.67
N PHE A 319 7.81 -3.08 23.42
CA PHE A 319 8.20 -2.22 22.31
C PHE A 319 7.63 -2.72 20.98
N LEU A 320 7.52 -1.82 20.01
CA LEU A 320 7.08 -2.11 18.65
C LEU A 320 8.29 -2.43 17.76
N SER A 321 8.19 -3.48 16.95
CA SER A 321 9.33 -3.90 16.14
C SER A 321 8.90 -4.56 14.83
N ALA A 322 9.69 -4.29 13.76
CA ALA A 322 9.59 -4.96 12.46
C ALA A 322 10.40 -6.27 12.37
N LYS A 323 10.71 -6.90 13.53
CA LYS A 323 11.57 -8.09 13.63
C LYS A 323 11.09 -9.26 12.76
N ASP A 324 9.78 -9.43 12.61
CA ASP A 324 9.18 -10.57 11.91
C ASP A 324 8.73 -10.21 10.50
N LEU A 325 9.45 -9.38 9.78
CA LEU A 325 9.21 -9.02 8.37
C LEU A 325 7.73 -8.84 7.97
N PHE A 326 7.41 -7.74 7.30
CA PHE A 326 6.09 -7.40 6.75
C PHE A 326 5.03 -6.92 7.74
N SER A 327 5.33 -6.87 9.05
CA SER A 327 4.47 -6.25 10.07
C SER A 327 5.30 -5.61 11.16
N ILE A 328 4.71 -4.60 11.81
CA ILE A 328 5.20 -4.07 13.08
C ILE A 328 4.32 -4.67 14.16
N ASP A 329 4.94 -5.41 15.05
CA ASP A 329 4.29 -6.20 16.10
C ASP A 329 4.78 -5.77 17.49
N LEU A 330 4.04 -6.15 18.52
CA LEU A 330 4.37 -5.84 19.90
C LEU A 330 5.18 -6.98 20.54
N PHE A 331 6.34 -6.63 21.10
CA PHE A 331 7.29 -7.58 21.72
C PHE A 331 7.58 -7.24 23.17
N LEU A 332 7.88 -8.26 23.97
CA LEU A 332 8.41 -8.19 25.33
C LEU A 332 9.88 -8.60 25.32
N ALA A 333 10.73 -7.82 26.00
CA ALA A 333 12.15 -8.16 26.21
C ALA A 333 12.60 -7.91 27.64
N ASP A 334 13.67 -8.58 28.04
CA ASP A 334 14.41 -8.36 29.27
C ASP A 334 15.39 -7.19 29.08
N VAL A 335 15.37 -6.20 29.95
CA VAL A 335 16.15 -4.96 29.80
C VAL A 335 17.65 -5.20 29.98
N GLU A 336 18.06 -6.04 30.95
CA GLU A 336 19.48 -6.26 31.24
C GLU A 336 20.19 -7.06 30.13
N THR A 337 19.51 -8.03 29.57
CA THR A 337 20.08 -8.94 28.56
C THR A 337 19.76 -8.54 27.13
N GLY A 338 18.77 -7.68 26.91
CA GLY A 338 18.25 -7.35 25.59
C GLY A 338 17.55 -8.53 24.88
N LYS A 339 17.31 -9.64 25.60
CA LYS A 339 16.68 -10.83 25.03
C LYS A 339 15.19 -10.64 24.83
N VAL A 340 14.72 -10.73 23.58
CA VAL A 340 13.29 -10.79 23.28
C VAL A 340 12.73 -12.10 23.83
N GLU A 341 11.81 -12.03 24.77
CA GLU A 341 11.20 -13.17 25.45
C GLU A 341 9.96 -13.67 24.71
N LYS A 342 9.17 -12.74 24.18
CA LYS A 342 7.86 -13.07 23.64
C LYS A 342 7.38 -12.04 22.61
N LYS A 343 6.61 -12.50 21.62
CA LYS A 343 5.74 -11.68 20.81
C LYS A 343 4.37 -11.63 21.47
N LEU A 344 3.90 -10.44 21.82
CA LEU A 344 2.62 -10.22 22.51
C LEU A 344 1.45 -10.12 21.52
N VAL A 345 1.63 -9.37 20.43
CA VAL A 345 0.63 -9.18 19.38
C VAL A 345 1.24 -9.48 18.02
N ASN A 346 0.50 -10.16 17.17
CA ASN A 346 0.90 -10.50 15.79
C ASN A 346 -0.15 -9.99 14.81
N THR A 347 0.12 -8.85 14.15
CA THR A 347 -0.80 -8.22 13.19
C THR A 347 -0.76 -8.86 11.80
N ALA A 348 0.35 -9.52 11.45
CA ALA A 348 0.53 -10.09 10.12
C ALA A 348 -0.50 -11.17 9.77
N ILE A 349 -0.80 -12.04 10.71
CA ILE A 349 -1.67 -13.21 10.50
C ILE A 349 -2.95 -13.19 11.36
N ASN A 350 -3.03 -12.30 12.35
CA ASN A 350 -4.25 -12.11 13.15
C ASN A 350 -5.03 -10.90 12.61
N PRO A 351 -6.17 -11.11 11.95
CA PRO A 351 -6.95 -10.02 11.36
C PRO A 351 -7.76 -9.20 12.38
N HIS A 352 -7.59 -9.44 13.68
CA HIS A 352 -8.30 -8.72 14.73
C HIS A 352 -7.93 -7.25 14.76
N PHE A 353 -6.62 -6.95 14.70
CA PHE A 353 -6.13 -5.58 14.62
C PHE A 353 -5.75 -5.21 13.19
N GLU A 354 -6.27 -4.10 12.72
CA GLU A 354 -5.93 -3.50 11.41
C GLU A 354 -4.68 -2.62 11.51
N SER A 355 -4.45 -2.00 12.68
CA SER A 355 -3.27 -1.19 13.01
C SER A 355 -3.00 -1.21 14.52
N LEU A 356 -1.72 -1.09 14.92
CA LEU A 356 -1.29 -0.87 16.32
C LEU A 356 -0.89 0.59 16.58
N GLN A 357 -1.19 1.51 15.71
CA GLN A 357 -0.86 2.95 15.82
C GLN A 357 0.64 3.21 16.11
N PHE A 358 1.52 2.40 15.48
CA PHE A 358 2.95 2.32 15.79
C PHE A 358 3.73 3.61 15.52
N ILE A 359 3.20 4.49 14.65
CA ILE A 359 3.86 5.74 14.28
C ILE A 359 3.77 6.76 15.43
N LYS A 360 2.60 6.85 16.09
CA LYS A 360 2.28 7.96 16.99
C LYS A 360 1.93 7.52 18.42
N SER A 361 1.81 6.22 18.68
CA SER A 361 1.39 5.72 19.99
C SER A 361 2.43 4.81 20.64
N ALA A 362 2.54 4.91 21.96
CA ALA A 362 3.13 3.93 22.84
C ALA A 362 2.05 3.42 23.81
N GLY A 363 2.20 2.18 24.29
CA GLY A 363 1.36 1.67 25.36
C GLY A 363 1.95 1.93 26.73
N SER A 364 1.23 1.57 27.79
CA SER A 364 1.67 1.69 29.18
C SER A 364 1.33 0.48 30.02
N TRP A 365 2.18 0.24 31.04
CA TRP A 365 1.96 -0.78 32.04
C TRP A 365 1.03 -0.28 33.16
N ASP A 366 0.31 -1.20 33.76
CA ASP A 366 -0.32 -0.96 35.06
C ASP A 366 0.73 -0.81 36.18
N SER A 367 0.32 -0.44 37.38
CA SER A 367 1.22 -0.24 38.51
C SER A 367 1.91 -1.51 39.01
N GLU A 368 1.28 -2.67 38.83
CA GLU A 368 1.81 -3.96 39.29
C GLU A 368 2.74 -4.61 38.24
N GLY A 369 2.77 -4.10 37.00
CA GLY A 369 3.55 -4.68 35.90
C GLY A 369 3.00 -6.01 35.38
N GLU A 370 1.70 -6.26 35.54
CA GLU A 370 1.02 -7.47 35.08
C GLU A 370 0.28 -7.26 33.75
N TYR A 371 -0.29 -6.06 33.56
CA TYR A 371 -1.09 -5.70 32.40
C TYR A 371 -0.44 -4.61 31.58
N PHE A 372 -0.72 -4.65 30.28
CA PHE A 372 -0.25 -3.64 29.32
C PHE A 372 -1.42 -3.14 28.48
N ALA A 373 -1.69 -1.83 28.55
CA ALA A 373 -2.68 -1.16 27.73
C ALA A 373 -2.04 -0.55 26.48
N PHE A 374 -2.65 -0.77 25.31
CA PHE A 374 -2.22 -0.19 24.05
C PHE A 374 -3.41 0.20 23.17
N ALA A 375 -3.21 1.21 22.32
CA ALA A 375 -4.20 1.64 21.35
C ALA A 375 -4.05 0.85 20.05
N ALA A 376 -5.19 0.49 19.43
CA ALA A 376 -5.23 -0.21 18.16
C ALA A 376 -6.50 0.18 17.39
N ILE A 377 -6.55 -0.24 16.11
CA ILE A 377 -7.75 -0.18 15.28
C ILE A 377 -8.26 -1.60 15.05
N SER A 378 -9.52 -1.84 15.43
CA SER A 378 -10.23 -3.11 15.22
C SER A 378 -11.54 -2.84 14.48
N LYS A 379 -11.76 -3.47 13.34
CA LYS A 379 -12.96 -3.25 12.49
C LYS A 379 -13.24 -1.76 12.21
N GLY A 380 -12.19 -1.00 11.88
CA GLY A 380 -12.27 0.43 11.59
C GLY A 380 -12.52 1.34 12.78
N GLN A 381 -12.66 0.81 14.01
CA GLN A 381 -12.90 1.54 15.23
C GLN A 381 -11.65 1.60 16.11
N PRO A 382 -11.38 2.73 16.79
CA PRO A 382 -10.31 2.80 17.76
C PRO A 382 -10.67 2.02 19.02
N VAL A 383 -9.71 1.25 19.52
CA VAL A 383 -9.84 0.44 20.72
C VAL A 383 -8.65 0.65 21.65
N ILE A 384 -8.89 0.55 22.95
CA ILE A 384 -7.85 0.32 23.96
C ILE A 384 -7.92 -1.15 24.34
N SER A 385 -6.85 -1.88 24.08
CA SER A 385 -6.72 -3.30 24.42
C SER A 385 -5.81 -3.45 25.63
N ILE A 386 -6.26 -4.18 26.64
CA ILE A 386 -5.53 -4.51 27.86
C ILE A 386 -5.14 -5.99 27.78
N LEU A 387 -3.86 -6.25 27.68
CA LEU A 387 -3.34 -7.62 27.62
C LEU A 387 -2.60 -8.00 28.90
N ASN A 388 -2.74 -9.25 29.33
CA ASN A 388 -1.91 -9.86 30.33
C ASN A 388 -0.54 -10.20 29.74
N VAL A 389 0.53 -9.59 30.25
CA VAL A 389 1.87 -9.72 29.67
C VAL A 389 2.43 -11.12 29.86
N LYS A 390 2.06 -11.83 30.94
CA LYS A 390 2.56 -13.17 31.26
C LYS A 390 2.09 -14.21 30.22
N ASP A 391 0.84 -14.22 29.84
CA ASP A 391 0.31 -15.20 28.86
C ASP A 391 0.06 -14.59 27.47
N GLY A 392 0.00 -13.26 27.33
CA GLY A 392 -0.21 -12.51 26.08
C GLY A 392 -1.65 -12.53 25.62
N LYS A 393 -2.60 -12.78 26.51
CA LYS A 393 -4.02 -12.74 26.19
C LYS A 393 -4.59 -11.35 26.42
N ILE A 394 -5.51 -10.95 25.58
CA ILE A 394 -6.33 -9.76 25.78
C ILE A 394 -7.38 -10.10 26.84
N GLU A 395 -7.32 -9.38 27.95
CA GLU A 395 -8.27 -9.53 29.07
C GLU A 395 -9.48 -8.60 28.90
N LYS A 396 -9.27 -7.38 28.43
CA LYS A 396 -10.33 -6.40 28.20
C LYS A 396 -10.01 -5.61 26.91
N GLU A 397 -11.03 -5.34 26.14
CA GLU A 397 -10.97 -4.43 24.99
C GLU A 397 -12.14 -3.46 25.09
N VAL A 398 -11.84 -2.16 24.99
CA VAL A 398 -12.82 -1.09 25.07
C VAL A 398 -12.87 -0.39 23.72
N GLU A 399 -14.06 -0.37 23.10
CA GLU A 399 -14.31 0.31 21.83
C GLU A 399 -14.81 1.73 22.09
N PHE A 400 -14.39 2.69 21.23
CA PHE A 400 -14.78 4.10 21.32
C PHE A 400 -15.34 4.58 19.97
N PRO A 401 -16.58 4.24 19.64
CA PRO A 401 -17.14 4.47 18.30
C PRO A 401 -17.30 5.97 17.92
N ASP A 402 -17.35 6.87 18.93
CA ASP A 402 -17.47 8.31 18.70
C ASP A 402 -16.11 9.01 18.51
N LEU A 403 -15.01 8.29 18.66
CA LEU A 403 -13.65 8.80 18.50
C LEU A 403 -13.04 8.32 17.17
N GLY A 404 -12.22 9.16 16.56
CA GLY A 404 -11.58 8.82 15.29
C GLY A 404 -10.29 8.00 15.44
N GLU A 405 -9.46 8.33 16.40
CA GLU A 405 -8.15 7.68 16.62
C GLU A 405 -7.74 7.91 18.09
N ILE A 406 -7.17 6.88 18.73
CA ILE A 406 -6.70 6.93 20.13
C ILE A 406 -5.20 6.73 20.15
N LEU A 407 -4.51 7.51 21.00
CA LEU A 407 -3.05 7.47 21.15
C LEU A 407 -2.64 7.54 22.62
N ASN A 408 -1.50 6.88 22.90
CA ASN A 408 -0.75 6.99 24.15
C ASN A 408 -1.61 6.79 25.41
N PRO A 409 -2.29 5.63 25.55
CA PRO A 409 -3.00 5.31 26.79
C PRO A 409 -2.02 5.21 27.96
N THR A 410 -2.39 5.78 29.11
CA THR A 410 -1.61 5.79 30.34
C THR A 410 -2.49 5.47 31.55
N TRP A 411 -2.03 4.52 32.40
CA TRP A 411 -2.71 4.08 33.58
C TRP A 411 -2.55 5.08 34.73
N SER A 412 -3.64 5.33 35.46
CA SER A 412 -3.55 5.96 36.79
C SER A 412 -2.81 5.03 37.75
N PRO A 413 -2.15 5.59 38.81
CA PRO A 413 -1.39 4.76 39.77
C PRO A 413 -2.26 3.76 40.52
N ASP A 414 -3.54 4.08 40.77
CA ASP A 414 -4.51 3.21 41.44
C ASP A 414 -5.11 2.11 40.52
N GLY A 415 -4.75 2.13 39.23
CA GLY A 415 -5.23 1.15 38.26
C GLY A 415 -6.68 1.29 37.81
N ARG A 416 -7.41 2.33 38.25
CA ARG A 416 -8.82 2.54 37.96
C ARG A 416 -9.05 3.27 36.63
N TYR A 417 -8.18 4.21 36.27
CA TYR A 417 -8.38 5.08 35.15
C TYR A 417 -7.32 4.85 34.04
N ILE A 418 -7.72 5.06 32.78
CA ILE A 418 -6.81 5.20 31.67
C ILE A 418 -7.04 6.58 31.05
N ALA A 419 -6.00 7.42 31.04
CA ALA A 419 -6.00 8.67 30.30
C ALA A 419 -5.37 8.44 28.92
N PHE A 420 -5.85 9.14 27.88
CA PHE A 420 -5.34 9.02 26.53
C PHE A 420 -5.65 10.27 25.72
N SER A 421 -4.93 10.45 24.60
CA SER A 421 -5.25 11.43 23.58
C SER A 421 -6.12 10.79 22.49
N ALA A 422 -7.14 11.51 22.00
CA ALA A 422 -7.95 11.03 20.88
C ALA A 422 -8.38 12.15 19.96
N LEU A 423 -8.57 11.81 18.66
CA LEU A 423 -9.19 12.68 17.66
C LEU A 423 -10.72 12.61 17.76
N GLU A 424 -11.34 13.77 17.91
CA GLU A 424 -12.77 13.95 17.82
C GLU A 424 -13.07 15.15 16.90
N GLY A 425 -13.84 14.94 15.85
CA GLY A 425 -14.15 16.00 14.91
C GLY A 425 -12.96 16.63 14.16
N GLY A 426 -11.80 15.96 14.16
CA GLY A 426 -10.57 16.43 13.51
C GLY A 426 -9.63 17.22 14.44
N PHE A 427 -9.93 17.32 15.73
CA PHE A 427 -9.07 17.92 16.77
C PHE A 427 -8.68 16.88 17.81
N SER A 428 -7.47 16.98 18.35
CA SER A 428 -7.01 16.08 19.42
C SER A 428 -7.36 16.63 20.80
N ASN A 429 -7.96 15.77 21.61
CA ASN A 429 -8.36 16.10 22.98
C ASN A 429 -7.88 15.02 23.96
N LEU A 430 -7.76 15.37 25.24
CA LEU A 430 -7.52 14.43 26.32
C LEU A 430 -8.82 13.85 26.85
N PHE A 431 -8.77 12.55 27.12
CA PHE A 431 -9.87 11.79 27.70
C PHE A 431 -9.38 10.95 28.88
N ILE A 432 -10.28 10.69 29.85
CA ILE A 432 -10.09 9.73 30.91
C ILE A 432 -11.23 8.73 30.87
N TYR A 433 -10.90 7.45 30.85
CA TYR A 433 -11.86 6.36 30.91
C TYR A 433 -11.77 5.66 32.29
N ASP A 434 -12.91 5.58 32.99
CA ASP A 434 -13.07 4.84 34.23
C ASP A 434 -13.35 3.37 33.92
N LEU A 435 -12.45 2.46 34.30
CA LEU A 435 -12.53 1.02 34.00
C LEU A 435 -13.62 0.31 34.82
N ASP A 436 -13.99 0.87 36.01
CA ASP A 436 -15.00 0.32 36.90
C ASP A 436 -16.41 0.79 36.52
N GLU A 437 -16.57 2.10 36.27
CA GLU A 437 -17.87 2.71 35.93
C GLU A 437 -18.15 2.64 34.42
N GLU A 438 -17.17 2.23 33.61
CA GLU A 438 -17.22 2.19 32.15
C GLU A 438 -17.65 3.53 31.54
N ARG A 439 -17.13 4.63 32.07
CA ARG A 439 -17.50 5.99 31.72
C ARG A 439 -16.32 6.76 31.13
N LEU A 440 -16.55 7.36 29.94
CA LEU A 440 -15.62 8.28 29.30
C LEU A 440 -15.86 9.72 29.75
N ARG A 441 -14.79 10.45 30.10
CA ARG A 441 -14.80 11.87 30.39
C ARG A 441 -13.81 12.61 29.49
N LYS A 442 -14.29 13.65 28.79
CA LYS A 442 -13.48 14.56 28.01
C LYS A 442 -12.85 15.60 28.94
N MET A 443 -11.53 15.80 28.81
CA MET A 443 -10.76 16.69 29.67
C MET A 443 -10.44 18.04 29.03
N THR A 444 -10.26 18.04 27.69
CA THR A 444 -10.07 19.26 26.89
C THR A 444 -11.07 19.27 25.75
N ASP A 445 -11.49 20.47 25.31
CA ASP A 445 -12.47 20.65 24.24
C ASP A 445 -12.16 21.94 23.47
N ASP A 446 -11.07 21.92 22.70
CA ASP A 446 -10.61 23.07 21.95
C ASP A 446 -9.74 22.63 20.75
N PRO A 447 -9.43 23.52 19.77
CA PRO A 447 -8.65 23.19 18.59
C PRO A 447 -7.15 22.98 18.82
N TYR A 448 -6.64 23.25 20.03
CA TYR A 448 -5.23 23.08 20.33
C TYR A 448 -4.88 21.61 20.49
N ALA A 449 -3.65 21.25 20.11
CA ALA A 449 -3.16 19.89 20.31
C ALA A 449 -3.13 19.52 21.80
N ALA A 450 -3.59 18.30 22.11
CA ALA A 450 -3.53 17.69 23.44
C ALA A 450 -3.05 16.25 23.28
N LEU A 451 -1.73 16.01 23.48
CA LEU A 451 -1.04 14.80 23.09
C LEU A 451 -0.23 14.20 24.25
N GLN A 452 0.08 12.90 24.15
CA GLN A 452 1.03 12.18 25.00
C GLN A 452 0.81 12.39 26.51
N PRO A 453 -0.39 12.16 27.04
CA PRO A 453 -0.65 12.28 28.48
C PRO A 453 0.15 11.25 29.28
N VAL A 454 0.56 11.64 30.52
CA VAL A 454 1.17 10.74 31.50
C VAL A 454 0.76 11.12 32.92
N TRP A 455 0.24 10.15 33.66
CA TRP A 455 -0.11 10.32 35.08
C TRP A 455 1.14 10.49 35.93
N SER A 456 1.08 11.43 36.88
CA SER A 456 2.07 11.47 37.98
C SER A 456 1.97 10.20 38.83
N PRO A 457 3.09 9.70 39.42
CA PRO A 457 3.08 8.52 40.26
C PRO A 457 2.21 8.66 41.51
N ASP A 458 1.98 9.89 42.02
CA ASP A 458 1.09 10.19 43.14
C ASP A 458 -0.39 10.33 42.73
N GLY A 459 -0.70 10.28 41.43
CA GLY A 459 -2.05 10.40 40.89
C GLY A 459 -2.66 11.80 40.92
N SER A 460 -1.91 12.81 41.36
CA SER A 460 -2.44 14.16 41.57
C SER A 460 -2.61 14.97 40.27
N THR A 461 -1.88 14.61 39.20
CA THR A 461 -1.85 15.40 37.95
C THR A 461 -1.48 14.58 36.75
N ILE A 462 -1.83 15.09 35.55
CA ILE A 462 -1.44 14.52 34.25
C ILE A 462 -0.59 15.55 33.52
N ALA A 463 0.63 15.17 33.14
CA ALA A 463 1.44 15.97 32.21
C ALA A 463 1.10 15.62 30.76
N PHE A 464 1.08 16.63 29.87
CA PHE A 464 0.76 16.41 28.46
C PHE A 464 1.43 17.45 27.56
N VAL A 465 1.40 17.22 26.26
CA VAL A 465 1.95 18.08 25.22
C VAL A 465 0.84 18.92 24.59
N THR A 466 1.08 20.20 24.39
CA THR A 466 0.11 21.11 23.77
C THR A 466 0.80 22.30 23.08
N ASP A 467 0.13 22.89 22.10
CA ASP A 467 0.55 24.11 21.41
C ASP A 467 -0.28 25.34 21.80
N ARG A 468 -1.17 25.23 22.79
CA ARG A 468 -2.13 26.26 23.19
C ARG A 468 -1.52 27.59 23.64
N PHE A 469 -0.29 27.58 24.15
CA PHE A 469 0.39 28.77 24.66
C PHE A 469 1.24 29.47 23.61
N SER A 470 1.37 28.88 22.43
CA SER A 470 2.23 29.34 21.35
C SER A 470 1.49 29.56 20.02
N THR A 471 0.23 29.09 19.87
CA THR A 471 -0.58 29.15 18.65
C THR A 471 -1.61 30.29 18.71
N ASP A 472 -1.66 31.12 17.67
CA ASP A 472 -2.73 32.11 17.43
C ASP A 472 -3.69 31.55 16.35
N LEU A 473 -4.86 31.09 16.78
CA LEU A 473 -5.87 30.47 15.88
C LEU A 473 -6.47 31.50 14.90
N SER A 474 -6.54 32.79 15.26
CA SER A 474 -7.13 33.83 14.41
C SER A 474 -6.30 34.05 13.15
N LEU A 475 -4.98 34.00 13.28
CA LEU A 475 -4.00 34.16 12.22
C LEU A 475 -3.49 32.81 11.67
N LEU A 476 -3.95 31.69 12.24
CA LEU A 476 -3.35 30.36 12.01
C LEU A 476 -1.82 30.40 12.07
N ASP A 477 -1.30 31.19 13.04
CA ASP A 477 0.11 31.20 13.38
C ASP A 477 0.37 30.09 14.38
N ILE A 478 0.73 28.92 13.84
CA ILE A 478 0.80 27.67 14.60
C ILE A 478 2.16 27.61 15.28
N GLY A 479 2.14 27.56 16.61
CA GLY A 479 3.33 27.54 17.45
C GLY A 479 3.96 26.15 17.63
N ARG A 480 5.01 26.09 18.45
CA ARG A 480 5.70 24.85 18.82
C ARG A 480 5.05 24.20 20.04
N PHE A 481 5.24 22.88 20.20
CA PHE A 481 4.76 22.13 21.34
C PHE A 481 5.45 22.53 22.64
N GLU A 482 4.64 22.74 23.68
CA GLU A 482 5.04 22.99 25.04
C GLU A 482 4.47 21.91 25.97
N LEU A 483 4.92 21.86 27.21
CA LEU A 483 4.40 20.95 28.22
C LEU A 483 3.40 21.66 29.14
N ALA A 484 2.36 20.97 29.52
CA ALA A 484 1.37 21.43 30.48
C ALA A 484 1.01 20.33 31.48
N LEU A 485 0.45 20.72 32.60
CA LEU A 485 -0.19 19.88 33.57
C LEU A 485 -1.69 20.11 33.56
N ILE A 486 -2.46 19.07 33.73
CA ILE A 486 -3.90 19.14 33.93
C ILE A 486 -4.30 18.39 35.18
N ASP A 487 -5.12 19.03 35.99
CA ASP A 487 -5.69 18.42 37.20
C ASP A 487 -6.81 17.44 36.75
N PRO A 488 -6.74 16.15 37.15
CA PRO A 488 -7.67 15.14 36.66
C PRO A 488 -9.10 15.33 37.16
N GLU A 489 -9.34 16.10 38.27
CA GLU A 489 -10.67 16.36 38.81
C GLU A 489 -11.28 17.65 38.25
N SER A 490 -10.54 18.76 38.36
CA SER A 490 -11.02 20.10 37.94
C SER A 490 -10.84 20.43 36.45
N ALA A 491 -9.98 19.68 35.73
CA ALA A 491 -9.53 19.95 34.36
C ALA A 491 -8.80 21.31 34.21
N GLU A 492 -8.29 21.90 35.33
CA GLU A 492 -7.48 23.10 35.27
C GLU A 492 -6.12 22.83 34.61
N ILE A 493 -5.73 23.67 33.63
CA ILE A 493 -4.49 23.51 32.84
C ILE A 493 -3.45 24.55 33.28
N ARG A 494 -2.25 24.08 33.59
CA ARG A 494 -1.10 24.91 33.96
C ARG A 494 0.07 24.67 32.98
N GLN A 495 0.60 25.74 32.40
CA GLN A 495 1.81 25.71 31.56
C GLN A 495 3.04 25.37 32.40
N LEU A 496 3.95 24.56 31.85
CA LEU A 496 5.29 24.33 32.38
C LEU A 496 6.32 25.28 31.75
N PRO A 497 7.30 25.78 32.51
CA PRO A 497 8.31 26.70 32.00
C PRO A 497 9.44 25.96 31.25
N VAL A 498 9.07 25.29 30.14
CA VAL A 498 10.02 24.61 29.24
C VAL A 498 10.58 25.54 28.18
N PHE A 499 11.37 25.05 27.25
CA PHE A 499 12.04 25.86 26.24
C PHE A 499 11.08 26.43 25.19
N LYS A 500 10.86 27.75 25.24
CA LYS A 500 10.02 28.46 24.28
C LYS A 500 10.60 28.41 22.86
N GLY A 501 9.72 28.24 21.88
CA GLY A 501 10.11 28.19 20.47
C GLY A 501 10.81 26.89 20.04
N ALA A 502 11.03 25.97 20.96
CA ALA A 502 11.47 24.60 20.70
C ALA A 502 10.29 23.61 20.75
N LYS A 503 10.47 22.48 20.16
CA LYS A 503 9.57 21.32 20.31
C LYS A 503 9.87 20.66 21.66
N ASN A 504 8.87 20.54 22.53
CA ASN A 504 8.98 19.85 23.83
C ASN A 504 7.90 18.76 23.87
N ILE A 505 8.31 17.50 23.89
CA ILE A 505 7.40 16.36 23.76
C ILE A 505 7.77 15.19 24.68
N ASN A 506 6.89 14.22 24.77
CA ASN A 506 7.08 12.93 25.43
C ASN A 506 7.42 13.07 26.92
N PRO A 507 6.61 13.80 27.72
CA PRO A 507 6.85 13.95 29.14
C PRO A 507 6.75 12.59 29.86
N GLN A 508 7.64 12.35 30.82
CA GLN A 508 7.67 11.15 31.68
C GLN A 508 8.04 11.54 33.10
N TRP A 509 7.25 11.13 34.07
CA TRP A 509 7.52 11.45 35.46
C TRP A 509 8.67 10.62 36.06
N THR A 510 9.43 11.22 36.96
CA THR A 510 10.31 10.48 37.90
C THR A 510 9.51 9.77 38.97
N PRO A 511 10.02 8.68 39.62
CA PRO A 511 9.28 7.91 40.61
C PRO A 511 8.76 8.71 41.81
N ASP A 512 9.45 9.77 42.20
CA ASP A 512 9.13 10.63 43.32
C ASP A 512 8.13 11.76 42.98
N SER A 513 7.57 11.79 41.77
CA SER A 513 6.68 12.84 41.25
C SER A 513 7.28 14.27 41.29
N LYS A 514 8.62 14.41 41.46
CA LYS A 514 9.26 15.74 41.63
C LYS A 514 9.87 16.28 40.35
N SER A 515 10.05 15.45 39.34
CA SER A 515 10.63 15.90 38.08
C SER A 515 9.92 15.27 36.87
N LEU A 516 10.00 15.97 35.75
CA LEU A 516 9.59 15.43 34.44
C LEU A 516 10.82 15.32 33.52
N VAL A 517 10.96 14.16 32.90
CA VAL A 517 11.92 13.89 31.84
C VAL A 517 11.21 14.06 30.49
N PHE A 518 11.80 14.78 29.53
CA PHE A 518 11.16 15.09 28.26
C PHE A 518 12.19 15.23 27.13
N ILE A 519 11.73 15.21 25.89
CA ILE A 519 12.56 15.45 24.70
C ILE A 519 12.35 16.89 24.22
N SER A 520 13.47 17.60 23.94
CA SER A 520 13.42 18.92 23.30
C SER A 520 14.50 19.09 22.23
N ASP A 521 14.18 19.84 21.18
CA ASP A 521 15.12 20.23 20.10
C ASP A 521 15.61 21.68 20.25
N ARG A 522 15.68 22.20 21.46
CA ARG A 522 16.03 23.62 21.79
C ARG A 522 17.27 24.16 21.09
N ASN A 523 18.22 23.29 20.75
CA ASN A 523 19.46 23.65 20.05
C ASN A 523 19.54 23.04 18.65
N GLY A 524 18.39 22.66 18.05
CA GLY A 524 18.30 22.02 16.72
C GLY A 524 18.60 20.53 16.72
N ILE A 525 18.79 19.89 17.87
CA ILE A 525 18.98 18.45 18.05
C ILE A 525 18.07 17.96 19.16
N SER A 526 17.20 17.01 18.86
CA SER A 526 16.30 16.42 19.86
C SER A 526 17.10 15.64 20.92
N ASN A 527 17.14 16.12 22.14
CA ASN A 527 17.82 15.50 23.28
C ASN A 527 16.90 15.37 24.48
N VAL A 528 17.30 14.56 25.48
CA VAL A 528 16.57 14.32 26.70
C VAL A 528 16.94 15.37 27.74
N TYR A 529 15.95 15.96 28.39
CA TYR A 529 16.05 16.93 29.44
C TYR A 529 15.20 16.51 30.65
N ARG A 530 15.51 17.06 31.83
CA ARG A 530 14.72 16.90 33.05
C ARG A 530 14.43 18.26 33.66
N ILE A 531 13.17 18.53 33.96
CA ILE A 531 12.73 19.72 34.73
C ILE A 531 12.36 19.32 36.13
N ASP A 532 12.88 20.00 37.15
CA ASP A 532 12.46 19.87 38.52
C ASP A 532 11.19 20.72 38.77
N MET A 533 10.17 20.13 39.38
CA MET A 533 8.84 20.73 39.50
C MET A 533 8.74 21.81 40.59
N GLU A 534 9.67 21.84 41.55
CA GLU A 534 9.70 22.84 42.63
C GLU A 534 10.59 24.04 42.27
N SER A 535 11.80 23.77 41.81
CA SER A 535 12.78 24.81 41.44
C SER A 535 12.62 25.33 39.99
N GLU A 536 11.91 24.61 39.14
CA GLU A 536 11.77 24.85 37.70
C GLU A 536 13.12 24.82 36.94
N GLU A 537 14.15 24.26 37.56
CA GLU A 537 15.46 24.11 36.96
C GLU A 537 15.44 22.99 35.90
N ILE A 538 15.98 23.26 34.73
CA ILE A 538 16.08 22.28 33.66
C ILE A 538 17.53 21.83 33.51
N VAL A 539 17.75 20.51 33.49
CA VAL A 539 19.06 19.90 33.25
C VAL A 539 19.04 19.04 31.99
N GLN A 540 20.16 19.00 31.27
CA GLN A 540 20.32 18.20 30.06
C GLN A 540 20.81 16.79 30.42
N ILE A 541 20.07 15.74 30.07
CA ILE A 541 20.39 14.34 30.32
C ILE A 541 21.25 13.74 29.20
N SER A 542 20.98 14.08 27.93
CA SER A 542 21.75 13.59 26.79
C SER A 542 22.24 14.73 25.90
N ASN A 543 23.40 14.54 25.27
CA ASN A 543 23.97 15.48 24.30
C ASN A 543 24.44 14.70 23.06
N LEU A 544 23.48 14.09 22.37
CA LEU A 544 23.73 13.17 21.27
C LEU A 544 23.89 13.92 19.93
N TYR A 545 24.78 13.46 19.08
CA TYR A 545 25.04 14.01 17.74
C TYR A 545 23.82 13.87 16.80
N THR A 546 23.19 12.70 16.76
CA THR A 546 21.95 12.46 16.00
C THR A 546 20.72 12.84 16.79
N GLY A 547 20.74 12.68 18.13
CA GLY A 547 19.63 12.95 19.04
C GLY A 547 18.74 11.73 19.31
N VAL A 548 17.68 11.96 20.06
CA VAL A 548 16.63 10.97 20.43
C VAL A 548 15.40 11.26 19.60
N SER A 549 14.90 10.29 18.85
CA SER A 549 13.72 10.45 18.01
C SER A 549 13.04 9.11 17.73
N GLY A 550 11.73 9.09 17.61
CA GLY A 550 10.99 7.99 16.99
C GLY A 550 11.01 8.07 15.47
N ILE A 551 10.08 7.36 14.82
CA ILE A 551 9.99 7.28 13.35
C ILE A 551 9.61 8.61 12.70
N THR A 552 8.85 9.44 13.41
CA THR A 552 8.59 10.85 13.10
C THR A 552 9.10 11.73 14.23
N GLU A 553 9.11 13.04 14.03
CA GLU A 553 9.55 13.99 15.05
C GLU A 553 8.61 14.07 16.27
N GLU A 554 7.34 13.63 16.13
CA GLU A 554 6.32 13.63 17.18
C GLU A 554 6.13 12.24 17.80
N SER A 555 6.75 11.20 17.27
CA SER A 555 6.58 9.82 17.76
C SER A 555 7.12 9.66 19.20
N PRO A 556 6.44 8.87 20.05
CA PRO A 556 6.97 8.54 21.39
C PRO A 556 8.32 7.84 21.27
N ALA A 557 9.32 8.36 21.96
CA ALA A 557 10.70 7.86 21.89
C ALA A 557 11.37 7.70 23.24
N LEU A 558 10.66 7.94 24.34
CA LEU A 558 11.17 7.99 25.72
C LEU A 558 10.23 7.26 26.67
N SER A 559 10.75 6.50 27.62
CA SER A 559 10.02 5.89 28.73
C SER A 559 10.84 5.91 29.99
N VAL A 560 10.20 6.24 31.13
CA VAL A 560 10.78 6.18 32.48
C VAL A 560 10.05 5.12 33.29
N ALA A 561 10.80 4.22 33.94
CA ALA A 561 10.25 3.20 34.83
C ALA A 561 9.76 3.85 36.12
N LYS A 562 8.49 3.62 36.50
CA LYS A 562 7.79 4.33 37.56
C LYS A 562 8.39 4.08 38.97
N ASP A 563 9.05 2.93 39.20
CA ASP A 563 9.63 2.60 40.51
C ASP A 563 11.14 2.78 40.55
N SER A 564 11.84 2.38 39.47
CA SER A 564 13.32 2.40 39.42
C SER A 564 13.93 3.68 38.88
N GLY A 565 13.17 4.49 38.15
CA GLY A 565 13.68 5.69 37.49
C GLY A 565 14.59 5.40 36.30
N ARG A 566 14.66 4.15 35.83
CA ARG A 566 15.40 3.77 34.61
C ARG A 566 14.78 4.44 33.40
N VAL A 567 15.61 4.92 32.46
CA VAL A 567 15.16 5.61 31.25
C VAL A 567 15.50 4.76 30.05
N ALA A 568 14.52 4.48 29.19
CA ALA A 568 14.72 3.89 27.88
C ALA A 568 14.38 4.90 26.81
N TYR A 569 15.15 4.91 25.70
CA TYR A 569 14.91 5.82 24.59
C TYR A 569 15.24 5.20 23.24
N CYS A 570 14.62 5.75 22.20
CA CYS A 570 14.84 5.36 20.82
C CYS A 570 15.94 6.20 20.20
N PHE A 571 16.88 5.55 19.52
CA PHE A 571 18.05 6.14 18.89
C PHE A 571 18.16 5.76 17.43
N TYR A 572 18.32 6.79 16.57
CA TYR A 572 18.47 6.62 15.12
C TYR A 572 19.95 6.49 14.73
N GLU A 573 20.28 5.45 13.99
CA GLU A 573 21.60 5.19 13.43
C GLU A 573 21.52 4.36 12.15
N GLU A 574 22.24 4.71 11.10
CA GLU A 574 22.35 3.95 9.84
C GLU A 574 21.00 3.57 9.21
N ASN A 575 20.06 4.48 9.12
CA ASN A 575 18.69 4.22 8.67
C ASN A 575 17.93 3.17 9.51
N LYS A 576 18.27 3.05 10.80
CA LYS A 576 17.69 2.09 11.73
C LYS A 576 17.40 2.72 13.06
N TYR A 577 16.43 2.16 13.78
CA TYR A 577 16.04 2.56 15.12
C TYR A 577 16.38 1.47 16.13
N SER A 578 17.27 1.80 17.08
CA SER A 578 17.69 0.95 18.19
C SER A 578 17.14 1.50 19.50
N LEU A 579 16.95 0.63 20.49
CA LEU A 579 16.58 1.07 21.85
C LEU A 579 17.80 1.02 22.76
N TYR A 580 17.95 2.06 23.57
CA TYR A 580 18.97 2.20 24.61
C TYR A 580 18.32 2.47 25.96
N TYR A 581 19.05 2.19 27.05
CA TYR A 581 18.61 2.53 28.39
C TYR A 581 19.77 3.03 29.26
N ARG A 582 19.42 3.80 30.30
CA ARG A 582 20.33 4.28 31.34
C ARG A 582 19.59 4.42 32.68
N ASP A 583 20.32 4.42 33.78
CA ASP A 583 19.79 4.70 35.11
C ASP A 583 20.01 6.19 35.45
N LEU A 584 18.95 6.91 35.90
CA LEU A 584 19.06 8.36 36.23
C LEU A 584 19.94 8.62 37.44
N ALA A 585 20.15 7.61 38.30
CA ALA A 585 21.02 7.73 39.50
C ALA A 585 22.53 7.80 39.17
N ASP A 586 22.92 7.37 37.93
CA ASP A 586 24.31 7.40 37.43
C ASP A 586 24.70 8.79 36.88
N ASP A 587 23.80 9.78 36.99
CA ASP A 587 23.99 11.09 36.41
C ASP A 587 24.86 12.00 37.28
N GLU A 588 26.10 12.31 36.88
CA GLU A 588 26.67 13.62 37.12
C GLU A 588 25.88 14.63 36.30
N VAL A 589 24.88 15.25 36.92
CA VAL A 589 23.99 16.23 36.25
C VAL A 589 24.82 17.47 35.86
N ALA A 590 25.27 17.53 34.64
CA ALA A 590 25.78 18.77 34.10
C ALA A 590 24.61 19.75 33.96
N GLY A 591 24.68 20.87 34.68
CA GLY A 591 23.70 21.95 34.52
C GLY A 591 23.53 22.30 33.02
N VAL A 592 22.35 22.75 32.64
CA VAL A 592 22.10 23.19 31.24
C VAL A 592 23.06 24.38 30.99
N ALA A 593 24.06 24.13 30.14
CA ALA A 593 24.90 25.25 29.67
C ALA A 593 23.97 26.31 29.03
N PRO A 594 24.19 27.60 29.29
CA PRO A 594 23.49 28.66 28.58
C PRO A 594 23.57 28.38 27.08
N ILE A 595 22.49 28.66 26.32
CA ILE A 595 22.56 28.58 24.86
C ILE A 595 23.62 29.61 24.44
N GLU A 596 24.85 29.14 24.23
CA GLU A 596 25.74 29.93 23.41
C GLU A 596 25.08 30.02 22.04
N PHE A 597 24.86 31.22 21.56
CA PHE A 597 24.37 31.46 20.18
C PHE A 597 25.42 30.87 19.24
N ASN A 598 25.27 29.60 18.96
CA ASN A 598 26.17 28.92 18.04
C ASN A 598 25.78 29.39 16.63
N PRO A 599 26.70 29.96 15.85
CA PRO A 599 26.41 30.33 14.47
C PRO A 599 25.98 29.12 13.62
N VAL A 600 26.13 27.90 14.16
CA VAL A 600 25.70 26.68 13.55
C VAL A 600 24.40 26.23 14.20
N GLN A 601 23.26 26.44 13.52
CA GLN A 601 21.96 25.86 13.87
C GLN A 601 21.86 24.46 13.24
N PRO A 602 21.90 23.38 14.04
CA PRO A 602 21.97 22.01 13.53
C PRO A 602 20.74 21.52 12.76
N ASP A 603 19.61 22.17 12.92
CA ASP A 603 18.32 21.93 12.28
C ASP A 603 18.15 22.63 10.92
N VAL A 604 19.03 23.60 10.58
CA VAL A 604 18.99 24.28 9.30
C VAL A 604 19.76 23.51 8.26
N LEU A 605 19.06 23.05 7.23
CA LEU A 605 19.64 22.32 6.11
C LEU A 605 20.55 23.22 5.27
N PRO A 606 21.79 22.79 4.95
CA PRO A 606 22.73 23.62 4.17
C PRO A 606 22.33 23.73 2.68
N PRO A 607 22.85 24.80 1.97
CA PRO A 607 23.71 25.87 2.49
C PRO A 607 22.90 26.89 3.29
N ARG A 608 23.53 27.40 4.34
CA ARG A 608 22.91 28.49 5.11
C ARG A 608 23.05 29.79 4.35
N LYS A 609 21.94 30.47 4.07
CA LYS A 609 21.95 31.85 3.63
C LYS A 609 21.26 32.68 4.69
N GLU A 610 21.90 33.82 5.04
CA GLU A 610 21.31 34.85 5.89
C GLU A 610 20.17 35.61 5.20
N SER A 611 20.16 35.67 3.87
CA SER A 611 19.04 36.17 3.07
C SER A 611 18.12 35.01 2.75
N GLY A 612 17.03 34.85 3.51
CA GLY A 612 15.96 33.89 3.22
C GLY A 612 15.49 34.03 1.77
N GLY A 613 15.30 32.89 1.10
CA GLY A 613 14.60 32.85 -0.18
C GLY A 613 13.16 33.32 -0.01
N ASP A 614 12.45 33.54 -1.13
CA ASP A 614 11.04 33.98 -1.12
C ASP A 614 10.17 33.02 -0.29
N LEU A 615 10.43 31.70 -0.36
CA LEU A 615 9.68 30.67 0.40
C LEU A 615 9.80 30.88 1.92
N GLN A 616 10.99 31.07 2.45
CA GLN A 616 11.17 31.21 3.91
C GLN A 616 10.46 32.45 4.44
N GLY A 617 10.45 33.55 3.67
CA GLY A 617 9.69 34.76 3.99
C GLY A 617 8.18 34.50 3.99
N LEU A 618 7.68 33.70 3.02
CA LEU A 618 6.27 33.30 2.93
C LEU A 618 5.85 32.40 4.07
N LEU A 619 6.67 31.42 4.47
CA LEU A 619 6.38 30.50 5.57
C LEU A 619 6.33 31.22 6.92
N LYS A 620 7.20 32.21 7.15
CA LYS A 620 7.21 33.05 8.37
C LYS A 620 6.06 34.08 8.43
N ASN A 621 5.42 34.35 7.31
CA ASN A 621 4.30 35.27 7.24
C ASN A 621 2.97 34.52 7.30
N SER A 622 2.40 34.41 8.49
CA SER A 622 1.13 33.74 8.75
C SER A 622 -0.06 34.36 8.01
N ILE A 623 0.00 35.66 7.76
CA ILE A 623 -1.09 36.46 7.15
C ILE A 623 -1.10 36.32 5.62
N PHE A 624 0.08 36.09 4.98
CA PHE A 624 0.14 36.03 3.53
C PHE A 624 -0.71 34.91 2.93
N GLY A 625 -1.76 35.30 2.20
CA GLY A 625 -2.71 34.38 1.57
C GLY A 625 -3.76 33.81 2.51
N LEU A 626 -3.77 34.22 3.80
CA LEU A 626 -4.84 33.84 4.71
C LEU A 626 -6.12 34.62 4.34
N PRO A 627 -7.26 33.94 4.11
CA PRO A 627 -8.52 34.59 3.82
C PRO A 627 -9.03 35.43 5.01
N ASP A 628 -9.63 36.58 4.71
CA ASP A 628 -10.31 37.42 5.72
C ASP A 628 -11.56 36.74 6.31
N ASN A 629 -12.17 35.82 5.54
CA ASN A 629 -13.34 35.08 5.99
C ASN A 629 -12.92 33.96 6.93
N GLU A 630 -13.50 33.89 8.12
CA GLU A 630 -13.30 32.80 9.06
C GLU A 630 -14.13 31.54 8.70
N SER A 631 -15.19 31.71 7.89
CA SER A 631 -16.04 30.62 7.41
C SER A 631 -16.47 30.82 5.96
N PHE A 632 -16.75 29.72 5.29
CA PHE A 632 -17.13 29.67 3.88
C PHE A 632 -18.51 29.01 3.70
N PRO A 633 -19.24 29.31 2.58
CA PRO A 633 -20.51 28.68 2.29
C PRO A 633 -20.39 27.17 2.05
N GLU A 634 -21.43 26.45 2.49
CA GLU A 634 -21.53 25.00 2.36
C GLU A 634 -22.59 24.61 1.33
N GLU A 635 -22.37 23.52 0.62
CA GLU A 635 -23.30 22.90 -0.32
C GLU A 635 -23.42 21.40 -0.05
N GLU A 636 -24.57 20.80 -0.38
CA GLU A 636 -24.77 19.35 -0.33
C GLU A 636 -23.99 18.66 -1.46
N TYR A 637 -23.29 17.58 -1.12
CA TYR A 637 -22.64 16.74 -2.13
C TYR A 637 -23.67 15.96 -2.97
N LYS A 638 -23.60 16.11 -4.30
CA LYS A 638 -24.40 15.33 -5.25
C LYS A 638 -23.48 14.54 -6.18
N PRO A 639 -23.49 13.19 -6.12
CA PRO A 639 -22.62 12.40 -6.96
C PRO A 639 -22.92 12.61 -8.45
N LYS A 640 -21.87 12.79 -9.25
CA LYS A 640 -21.93 12.92 -10.70
C LYS A 640 -20.81 12.11 -11.32
N LEU A 641 -21.13 11.12 -12.13
CA LEU A 641 -20.13 10.35 -12.88
C LEU A 641 -19.43 11.27 -13.89
N LYS A 642 -18.13 11.29 -13.82
CA LYS A 642 -17.23 11.98 -14.77
C LYS A 642 -16.21 10.96 -15.29
N LEU A 643 -15.74 11.18 -16.51
CA LEU A 643 -14.68 10.36 -17.10
C LEU A 643 -13.40 10.55 -16.30
N ASP A 644 -12.82 9.44 -15.82
CA ASP A 644 -11.56 9.40 -15.10
C ASP A 644 -10.40 9.18 -16.06
N TYR A 645 -10.52 8.13 -16.86
CA TYR A 645 -9.44 7.64 -17.67
C TYR A 645 -9.94 6.89 -18.91
N ILE A 646 -9.26 7.10 -20.02
CA ILE A 646 -9.38 6.26 -21.22
C ILE A 646 -8.07 5.50 -21.36
N ALA A 647 -8.13 4.18 -21.26
CA ALA A 647 -6.94 3.35 -21.48
C ALA A 647 -6.42 3.53 -22.92
N PRO A 648 -5.10 3.53 -23.14
CA PRO A 648 -4.54 3.62 -24.48
C PRO A 648 -5.18 2.56 -25.38
N PRO A 649 -5.68 2.95 -26.58
CA PRO A 649 -6.27 2.01 -27.50
C PRO A 649 -5.26 0.91 -27.85
N THR A 650 -5.69 -0.34 -27.74
CA THR A 650 -4.90 -1.46 -28.23
C THR A 650 -5.24 -1.71 -29.68
N LEU A 651 -4.23 -1.80 -30.53
CA LEU A 651 -4.38 -2.21 -31.94
C LEU A 651 -3.54 -3.44 -32.16
N GLY A 652 -4.14 -4.49 -32.68
CA GLY A 652 -3.47 -5.72 -33.04
C GLY A 652 -3.80 -6.13 -34.47
N ILE A 653 -2.77 -6.45 -35.23
CA ILE A 653 -2.89 -7.10 -36.55
C ILE A 653 -2.14 -8.41 -36.42
N GLY A 654 -2.82 -9.50 -36.68
CA GLY A 654 -2.23 -10.83 -36.72
C GLY A 654 -2.51 -11.51 -38.07
N VAL A 655 -1.60 -12.37 -38.45
CA VAL A 655 -1.79 -13.26 -39.56
C VAL A 655 -1.60 -14.67 -39.04
N ASP A 656 -2.63 -15.48 -39.15
CA ASP A 656 -2.57 -16.89 -38.87
C ASP A 656 -2.98 -17.71 -40.08
N ARG A 657 -3.02 -19.01 -39.95
CA ARG A 657 -3.50 -19.90 -41.00
C ARG A 657 -4.95 -19.65 -41.46
N TYR A 658 -5.72 -18.89 -40.66
CA TYR A 658 -7.10 -18.50 -40.95
C TYR A 658 -7.22 -17.13 -41.65
N GLY A 659 -6.08 -16.48 -41.94
CA GLY A 659 -5.99 -15.22 -42.66
C GLY A 659 -5.52 -14.05 -41.80
N THR A 660 -5.58 -12.86 -42.41
CA THR A 660 -5.27 -11.62 -41.68
C THR A 660 -6.46 -11.21 -40.86
N TYR A 661 -6.25 -11.02 -39.52
CA TYR A 661 -7.23 -10.42 -38.64
C TYR A 661 -6.66 -9.16 -38.05
N GLY A 662 -7.52 -8.17 -37.89
CA GLY A 662 -7.21 -6.94 -37.22
C GLY A 662 -8.26 -6.68 -36.11
N GLY A 663 -7.85 -6.05 -35.07
CA GLY A 663 -8.79 -5.67 -34.00
C GLY A 663 -8.19 -4.62 -33.12
N GLY A 664 -9.03 -3.96 -32.36
CA GLY A 664 -8.61 -2.98 -31.39
C GLY A 664 -9.59 -2.92 -30.24
N GLY A 665 -9.11 -2.43 -29.09
CA GLY A 665 -9.93 -2.27 -27.92
C GLY A 665 -9.73 -0.90 -27.27
N ILE A 666 -10.76 -0.43 -26.59
CA ILE A 666 -10.75 0.77 -25.78
C ILE A 666 -11.47 0.47 -24.45
N ALA A 667 -10.87 0.91 -23.34
CA ALA A 667 -11.53 0.86 -22.05
C ALA A 667 -11.65 2.28 -21.48
N MET A 668 -12.81 2.59 -20.91
CA MET A 668 -13.13 3.87 -20.31
C MET A 668 -13.63 3.65 -18.89
N PHE A 669 -13.17 4.49 -17.98
CA PHE A 669 -13.51 4.44 -16.56
C PHE A 669 -14.12 5.77 -16.14
N PHE A 670 -15.21 5.70 -15.39
CA PHE A 670 -15.93 6.85 -14.87
C PHE A 670 -16.17 6.64 -13.38
N SER A 671 -16.01 7.69 -12.58
CA SER A 671 -16.46 7.69 -11.19
C SER A 671 -16.99 9.05 -10.76
N ASP A 672 -17.64 9.11 -9.61
CA ASP A 672 -17.94 10.36 -8.94
C ASP A 672 -16.72 10.87 -8.16
N MET A 673 -16.80 12.02 -7.53
CA MET A 673 -15.66 12.66 -6.86
C MET A 673 -15.16 11.85 -5.65
N LEU A 674 -16.06 11.23 -4.91
CA LEU A 674 -15.76 10.41 -3.74
C LEU A 674 -15.46 8.94 -4.07
N GLY A 675 -15.67 8.51 -5.34
CA GLY A 675 -15.48 7.12 -5.76
C GLY A 675 -16.59 6.16 -5.30
N TYR A 676 -17.72 6.68 -4.83
CA TYR A 676 -18.87 5.87 -4.41
C TYR A 676 -19.53 5.12 -5.56
N HIS A 677 -19.54 5.74 -6.74
CA HIS A 677 -20.11 5.19 -7.95
C HIS A 677 -19.02 5.07 -9.01
N SER A 678 -18.87 3.89 -9.57
CA SER A 678 -17.94 3.64 -10.68
C SER A 678 -18.63 2.94 -11.84
N LEU A 679 -18.26 3.32 -13.06
CA LEU A 679 -18.69 2.67 -14.29
C LEU A 679 -17.46 2.37 -15.15
N SER A 680 -17.30 1.12 -15.51
CA SER A 680 -16.28 0.66 -16.45
C SER A 680 -16.94 0.22 -17.75
N SER A 681 -16.32 0.55 -18.88
CA SER A 681 -16.74 0.09 -20.19
C SER A 681 -15.56 -0.36 -21.02
N THR A 682 -15.66 -1.54 -21.64
CA THR A 682 -14.64 -2.08 -22.52
C THR A 682 -15.28 -2.47 -23.84
N PHE A 683 -14.71 -2.00 -24.94
CA PHE A 683 -15.14 -2.31 -26.28
C PHE A 683 -13.96 -2.90 -27.05
N THR A 684 -14.16 -4.07 -27.63
CA THR A 684 -13.18 -4.69 -28.52
C THR A 684 -13.81 -4.89 -29.87
N ILE A 685 -13.23 -4.32 -30.90
CA ILE A 685 -13.69 -4.44 -32.28
C ILE A 685 -12.75 -5.37 -33.02
N SER A 686 -13.29 -6.40 -33.64
CA SER A 686 -12.59 -7.32 -34.51
C SER A 686 -12.91 -7.00 -35.98
N SER A 687 -11.99 -7.36 -36.88
CA SER A 687 -12.25 -7.30 -38.31
C SER A 687 -13.51 -8.08 -38.74
N ARG A 688 -13.88 -9.09 -37.99
CA ARG A 688 -15.20 -9.76 -38.06
C ARG A 688 -16.09 -9.23 -36.94
N LEU A 689 -17.08 -8.40 -37.26
CA LEU A 689 -17.95 -7.76 -36.27
C LEU A 689 -18.61 -8.75 -35.28
N ILE A 690 -18.89 -9.99 -35.71
CA ILE A 690 -19.44 -11.05 -34.88
C ILE A 690 -18.49 -11.43 -33.73
N ASP A 691 -17.18 -11.23 -33.92
CA ASP A 691 -16.14 -11.54 -32.96
C ASP A 691 -15.80 -10.35 -32.05
N SER A 692 -16.47 -9.21 -32.20
CA SER A 692 -16.34 -8.04 -31.33
C SER A 692 -16.95 -8.32 -29.95
N SER A 693 -16.42 -7.68 -28.92
CA SER A 693 -16.88 -7.85 -27.54
C SER A 693 -17.18 -6.51 -26.87
N ILE A 694 -18.15 -6.51 -25.97
CA ILE A 694 -18.49 -5.38 -25.12
C ILE A 694 -18.66 -5.87 -23.69
N ALA A 695 -18.15 -5.09 -22.72
CA ALA A 695 -18.39 -5.30 -21.32
C ALA A 695 -18.64 -3.96 -20.64
N LEU A 696 -19.73 -3.89 -19.87
CA LEU A 696 -20.13 -2.74 -19.06
C LEU A 696 -20.26 -3.22 -17.62
N GLY A 697 -19.72 -2.46 -16.67
CA GLY A 697 -19.83 -2.77 -15.26
C GLY A 697 -20.07 -1.50 -14.44
N TYR A 698 -21.11 -1.50 -13.62
CA TYR A 698 -21.40 -0.46 -12.65
C TYR A 698 -21.26 -1.01 -11.25
N GLN A 699 -20.66 -0.24 -10.34
CA GLN A 699 -20.52 -0.58 -8.93
C GLN A 699 -20.86 0.62 -8.05
N ASN A 700 -21.52 0.34 -6.94
CA ASN A 700 -21.77 1.27 -5.84
C ASN A 700 -21.07 0.73 -4.58
N SER A 701 -20.14 1.52 -4.03
CA SER A 701 -19.34 1.20 -2.85
C SER A 701 -19.52 2.23 -1.72
N LYS A 702 -20.61 2.99 -1.71
CA LYS A 702 -20.87 4.02 -0.67
C LYS A 702 -21.01 3.40 0.71
N ASN A 703 -21.72 2.27 0.79
CA ASN A 703 -22.06 1.62 2.06
C ASN A 703 -21.28 0.31 2.20
N ARG A 704 -21.35 -0.30 3.38
CA ARG A 704 -20.73 -1.62 3.65
C ARG A 704 -21.25 -2.72 2.70
N TRP A 705 -22.54 -2.67 2.31
CA TRP A 705 -23.08 -3.47 1.22
C TRP A 705 -22.66 -2.87 -0.13
N ASN A 706 -21.64 -3.45 -0.74
CA ASN A 706 -21.27 -3.11 -2.10
C ASN A 706 -22.17 -3.84 -3.08
N TRP A 707 -22.71 -3.15 -4.08
CA TRP A 707 -23.53 -3.79 -5.10
C TRP A 707 -23.21 -3.25 -6.49
N GLY A 708 -23.57 -4.04 -7.49
CA GLY A 708 -23.34 -3.61 -8.86
C GLY A 708 -24.08 -4.47 -9.87
N ALA A 709 -23.96 -4.05 -11.13
CA ALA A 709 -24.55 -4.74 -12.27
C ALA A 709 -23.55 -4.79 -13.42
N SER A 710 -23.57 -5.86 -14.18
CA SER A 710 -22.74 -6.04 -15.35
C SER A 710 -23.54 -6.53 -16.55
N LEU A 711 -23.13 -6.07 -17.73
CA LEU A 711 -23.62 -6.53 -19.02
C LEU A 711 -22.42 -6.85 -19.91
N GLN A 712 -22.38 -8.04 -20.45
CA GLN A 712 -21.28 -8.41 -21.34
C GLN A 712 -21.76 -9.26 -22.52
N ARG A 713 -21.09 -9.05 -23.64
CA ARG A 713 -21.12 -9.93 -24.82
C ARG A 713 -19.68 -10.27 -25.17
N ILE A 714 -19.32 -11.55 -25.13
CA ILE A 714 -17.96 -12.02 -25.42
C ILE A 714 -18.05 -13.15 -26.41
N SER A 715 -17.34 -13.03 -27.54
CA SER A 715 -17.20 -14.07 -28.56
C SER A 715 -15.90 -14.85 -28.35
N TYR A 716 -16.01 -16.16 -28.34
CA TYR A 716 -14.89 -17.10 -28.27
C TYR A 716 -14.80 -17.86 -29.59
N PRO A 717 -14.06 -17.35 -30.60
CA PRO A 717 -13.81 -18.08 -31.83
C PRO A 717 -12.73 -19.14 -31.59
N TYR A 718 -12.98 -20.35 -32.09
CA TYR A 718 -12.01 -21.44 -32.19
C TYR A 718 -12.20 -22.19 -33.50
N GLY A 719 -11.17 -22.83 -33.98
CA GLY A 719 -11.28 -23.46 -35.28
C GLY A 719 -10.39 -24.69 -35.47
N GLY A 720 -10.72 -25.46 -36.48
CA GLY A 720 -9.98 -26.61 -36.97
C GLY A 720 -9.63 -26.44 -38.48
N PHE A 721 -8.62 -27.15 -38.90
CA PHE A 721 -8.18 -27.17 -40.30
C PHE A 721 -8.00 -28.61 -40.72
N THR A 722 -8.51 -28.92 -41.92
CA THR A 722 -8.26 -30.20 -42.58
C THR A 722 -7.77 -29.94 -44.02
N SER A 723 -6.85 -30.75 -44.47
CA SER A 723 -6.39 -30.73 -45.84
C SER A 723 -6.55 -32.13 -46.41
N SER A 724 -7.07 -32.23 -47.64
CA SER A 724 -7.24 -33.48 -48.38
C SER A 724 -6.91 -33.25 -49.83
N PHE A 725 -6.53 -34.32 -50.51
CA PHE A 725 -6.39 -34.32 -51.95
C PHE A 725 -7.72 -34.70 -52.59
N GLY A 726 -8.07 -34.06 -53.70
CA GLY A 726 -9.29 -34.32 -54.46
C GLY A 726 -9.23 -33.71 -55.83
N GLU A 727 -10.34 -33.74 -56.56
CA GLU A 727 -10.49 -33.09 -57.87
C GLU A 727 -11.53 -31.99 -57.79
N VAL A 728 -11.16 -30.77 -58.22
CA VAL A 728 -12.05 -29.59 -58.22
C VAL A 728 -11.96 -28.97 -59.62
N ALA A 729 -13.12 -28.69 -60.21
CA ALA A 729 -13.21 -28.17 -61.59
C ALA A 729 -12.45 -28.99 -62.66
N GLY A 730 -12.30 -30.34 -62.44
CA GLY A 730 -11.60 -31.23 -63.35
C GLY A 730 -10.07 -31.25 -63.19
N GLU A 731 -9.53 -30.61 -62.13
CA GLU A 731 -8.10 -30.56 -61.81
C GLU A 731 -7.76 -31.22 -60.51
N PRO A 732 -6.65 -32.01 -60.43
CA PRO A 732 -6.13 -32.50 -59.17
C PRO A 732 -5.81 -31.32 -58.24
N SER A 733 -6.33 -31.35 -57.02
CA SER A 733 -6.30 -30.19 -56.12
C SER A 733 -6.01 -30.58 -54.67
N ILE A 734 -5.41 -29.66 -53.95
CA ILE A 734 -5.42 -29.67 -52.46
C ILE A 734 -6.66 -28.90 -52.02
N ILE A 735 -7.55 -29.62 -51.33
CA ILE A 735 -8.77 -29.06 -50.73
C ILE A 735 -8.51 -28.78 -49.27
N GLU A 736 -8.52 -27.52 -48.90
CA GLU A 736 -8.37 -27.04 -47.54
C GLU A 736 -9.73 -26.63 -46.96
N ARG A 737 -10.10 -27.21 -45.83
CA ARG A 737 -11.32 -26.83 -45.10
C ARG A 737 -10.95 -26.21 -43.77
N GLU A 738 -11.30 -24.95 -43.59
CA GLU A 738 -11.17 -24.17 -42.38
C GLU A 738 -12.53 -24.16 -41.66
N PHE A 739 -12.63 -24.86 -40.52
CA PHE A 739 -13.81 -24.83 -39.65
C PHE A 739 -13.64 -23.75 -38.64
N LEU A 740 -14.60 -22.84 -38.52
CA LEU A 740 -14.62 -21.80 -37.54
C LEU A 740 -15.89 -21.93 -36.69
N PHE A 741 -15.68 -22.27 -35.43
CA PHE A 741 -16.74 -22.37 -34.42
C PHE A 741 -16.70 -21.13 -33.55
N ARG A 742 -17.86 -20.61 -33.15
CA ARG A 742 -18.00 -19.50 -32.21
C ARG A 742 -18.94 -19.86 -31.11
N GLN A 743 -18.48 -19.63 -29.88
CA GLN A 743 -19.36 -19.56 -28.71
C GLN A 743 -19.52 -18.11 -28.33
N ILE A 744 -20.72 -17.54 -28.41
CA ILE A 744 -21.03 -16.15 -28.10
C ILE A 744 -21.79 -16.11 -26.78
N ASN A 745 -21.13 -15.60 -25.75
CA ASN A 745 -21.71 -15.50 -24.40
C ASN A 745 -22.30 -14.11 -24.19
N TYR A 746 -23.58 -14.03 -23.90
CA TYR A 746 -24.26 -12.86 -23.38
C TYR A 746 -24.54 -13.09 -21.92
N GLN A 747 -24.18 -12.14 -21.06
CA GLN A 747 -24.44 -12.27 -19.64
C GLN A 747 -24.87 -10.92 -19.08
N MET A 748 -25.98 -10.96 -18.32
CA MET A 748 -26.42 -9.86 -17.46
C MET A 748 -26.40 -10.38 -16.03
N ALA A 749 -25.76 -9.68 -15.12
CA ALA A 749 -25.64 -10.09 -13.73
C ALA A 749 -25.71 -8.90 -12.80
N THR A 750 -26.26 -9.12 -11.62
CA THR A 750 -26.15 -8.25 -10.46
C THR A 750 -25.40 -8.96 -9.37
N PHE A 751 -24.63 -8.22 -8.58
CA PHE A 751 -23.92 -8.77 -7.44
C PHE A 751 -24.09 -7.90 -6.22
N LEU A 752 -23.94 -8.54 -5.06
CA LEU A 752 -23.97 -7.96 -3.74
C LEU A 752 -22.81 -8.53 -2.95
N SER A 753 -22.00 -7.69 -2.35
CA SER A 753 -20.84 -8.09 -1.55
C SER A 753 -20.89 -7.43 -0.18
N TYR A 754 -20.71 -8.23 0.87
CA TYR A 754 -20.64 -7.77 2.26
C TYR A 754 -19.30 -8.13 2.87
N PRO A 755 -18.35 -7.19 3.01
CA PRO A 755 -17.12 -7.42 3.74
C PRO A 755 -17.37 -7.41 5.25
N PHE A 756 -17.05 -8.52 5.93
CA PHE A 756 -17.11 -8.61 7.39
C PHE A 756 -15.97 -7.82 8.04
N ASN A 757 -14.80 -7.86 7.39
CA ASN A 757 -13.57 -7.15 7.73
C ASN A 757 -12.65 -7.10 6.50
N GLN A 758 -11.42 -6.61 6.68
CA GLN A 758 -10.45 -6.50 5.58
C GLN A 758 -10.09 -7.82 4.90
N VAL A 759 -10.27 -8.96 5.56
CA VAL A 759 -9.86 -10.29 5.03
C VAL A 759 -11.01 -11.20 4.64
N SER A 760 -12.24 -10.93 5.08
CA SER A 760 -13.39 -11.83 4.87
C SER A 760 -14.59 -11.11 4.27
N ARG A 761 -15.24 -11.72 3.26
CA ARG A 761 -16.46 -11.22 2.63
C ARG A 761 -17.39 -12.34 2.16
N LEU A 762 -18.67 -12.04 2.15
CA LEU A 762 -19.71 -12.82 1.49
C LEU A 762 -20.10 -12.15 0.17
N GLU A 763 -20.17 -12.92 -0.90
CA GLU A 763 -20.60 -12.47 -2.21
C GLU A 763 -21.85 -13.25 -2.65
N ILE A 764 -22.85 -12.54 -3.16
CA ILE A 764 -24.06 -13.11 -3.75
C ILE A 764 -24.21 -12.49 -5.14
N ALA A 765 -24.44 -13.31 -6.14
CA ALA A 765 -24.72 -12.83 -7.48
C ALA A 765 -25.91 -13.56 -8.08
N GLY A 766 -26.60 -12.90 -8.99
CA GLY A 766 -27.65 -13.50 -9.77
C GLY A 766 -27.73 -12.87 -11.15
N GLY A 767 -28.17 -13.63 -12.12
CA GLY A 767 -28.21 -13.13 -13.47
C GLY A 767 -28.74 -14.12 -14.49
N TYR A 768 -28.55 -13.76 -15.73
CA TYR A 768 -28.96 -14.54 -16.88
C TYR A 768 -27.79 -14.66 -17.85
N ARG A 769 -27.50 -15.89 -18.24
CA ARG A 769 -26.51 -16.23 -19.25
C ARG A 769 -27.19 -16.85 -20.46
N PHE A 770 -26.96 -16.27 -21.62
CA PHE A 770 -27.34 -16.82 -22.92
C PHE A 770 -26.08 -17.15 -23.69
N ILE A 771 -25.96 -18.41 -24.13
CA ILE A 771 -24.86 -18.85 -24.96
C ILE A 771 -25.42 -19.19 -26.34
N ASP A 772 -24.94 -18.49 -27.36
CA ASP A 772 -25.26 -18.76 -28.76
C ASP A 772 -24.06 -19.38 -29.45
N TYR A 773 -24.34 -20.18 -30.48
CA TYR A 773 -23.32 -20.90 -31.23
C TYR A 773 -23.42 -20.52 -32.72
N ALA A 774 -22.29 -20.39 -33.39
CA ALA A 774 -22.24 -20.20 -34.82
C ALA A 774 -21.11 -21.04 -35.37
N GLN A 775 -21.39 -21.70 -36.50
CA GLN A 775 -20.42 -22.56 -37.15
C GLN A 775 -20.36 -22.19 -38.66
N GLU A 776 -19.14 -22.09 -39.19
CA GLU A 776 -18.91 -21.87 -40.62
C GLU A 776 -17.72 -22.71 -41.07
N VAL A 777 -17.75 -23.12 -42.29
CA VAL A 777 -16.63 -23.74 -43.00
C VAL A 777 -16.27 -22.91 -44.20
N ARG A 778 -14.97 -22.68 -44.40
CA ARG A 778 -14.43 -22.12 -45.63
C ARG A 778 -13.65 -23.20 -46.32
N THR A 779 -14.08 -23.55 -47.54
CA THR A 779 -13.41 -24.53 -48.38
C THR A 779 -12.63 -23.80 -49.45
N ARG A 780 -11.33 -24.00 -49.53
CA ARG A 780 -10.45 -23.51 -50.59
C ARG A 780 -9.84 -24.69 -51.29
N ALA A 781 -9.72 -24.61 -52.59
CA ALA A 781 -9.03 -25.62 -53.39
C ALA A 781 -7.99 -24.95 -54.27
N TYR A 782 -6.81 -25.52 -54.25
CA TYR A 782 -5.67 -25.06 -55.06
C TYR A 782 -5.25 -26.15 -56.05
N SER A 783 -5.09 -25.80 -57.31
CA SER A 783 -4.60 -26.72 -58.33
C SER A 783 -3.20 -27.25 -57.97
N LEU A 784 -2.99 -28.56 -58.12
CA LEU A 784 -1.66 -29.17 -57.99
C LEU A 784 -0.79 -28.96 -59.24
N ILE A 785 -1.36 -28.42 -60.30
CA ILE A 785 -0.68 -28.20 -61.58
C ILE A 785 0.04 -26.87 -61.56
N ASP A 786 -0.63 -25.77 -61.19
CA ASP A 786 -0.09 -24.41 -61.27
C ASP A 786 -0.25 -23.62 -59.96
N GLY A 787 -0.88 -24.18 -58.92
CA GLY A 787 -1.12 -23.52 -57.64
C GLY A 787 -2.25 -22.49 -57.65
N ALA A 788 -3.03 -22.40 -58.74
CA ALA A 788 -4.14 -21.46 -58.83
C ALA A 788 -5.26 -21.83 -57.84
N GLU A 789 -5.92 -20.82 -57.29
CA GLU A 789 -7.10 -21.02 -56.42
C GLU A 789 -8.32 -21.34 -57.32
N LEU A 790 -8.83 -22.55 -57.19
CA LEU A 790 -9.94 -23.05 -57.99
C LEU A 790 -11.30 -22.89 -57.31
N LEU A 791 -11.30 -22.81 -55.99
CA LEU A 791 -12.51 -22.69 -55.17
C LEU A 791 -12.20 -21.90 -53.90
N ASP A 792 -13.04 -20.92 -53.56
CA ASP A 792 -13.12 -20.28 -52.25
C ASP A 792 -14.59 -20.09 -51.89
N GLU A 793 -15.12 -21.01 -51.10
CA GLU A 793 -16.53 -21.05 -50.72
C GLU A 793 -16.66 -21.01 -49.22
N LYS A 794 -17.63 -20.20 -48.74
CA LYS A 794 -18.02 -20.16 -47.33
C LYS A 794 -19.43 -20.70 -47.18
N GLU A 795 -19.56 -21.66 -46.28
CA GLU A 795 -20.82 -22.26 -45.90
C GLU A 795 -21.08 -22.11 -44.40
N LYS A 796 -22.32 -21.76 -44.05
CA LYS A 796 -22.77 -21.82 -42.68
C LYS A 796 -23.23 -23.25 -42.39
N LEU A 797 -22.68 -23.80 -41.29
CA LEU A 797 -23.06 -25.11 -40.80
C LEU A 797 -24.14 -24.97 -39.73
N ASP A 798 -24.91 -26.02 -39.53
CA ASP A 798 -25.89 -26.11 -38.44
C ASP A 798 -25.14 -26.03 -37.09
N ALA A 799 -25.48 -25.03 -36.30
CA ALA A 799 -24.91 -24.83 -34.99
C ALA A 799 -25.75 -25.52 -33.91
N PRO A 800 -25.13 -25.90 -32.79
CA PRO A 800 -25.85 -26.41 -31.65
C PRO A 800 -26.93 -25.43 -31.15
N ALA A 801 -28.05 -25.93 -30.62
CA ALA A 801 -29.09 -25.08 -30.05
C ALA A 801 -28.57 -24.24 -28.87
N SER A 802 -28.93 -22.96 -28.84
CA SER A 802 -28.49 -22.00 -27.83
C SER A 802 -28.89 -22.42 -26.40
N LEU A 803 -28.13 -21.98 -25.42
CA LEU A 803 -28.38 -22.25 -24.00
C LEU A 803 -28.90 -21.00 -23.27
N ASN A 804 -30.04 -21.14 -22.61
CA ASN A 804 -30.66 -20.13 -21.74
C ASN A 804 -30.46 -20.57 -20.30
N MET A 805 -29.66 -19.83 -19.51
CA MET A 805 -29.24 -20.25 -18.19
C MET A 805 -29.33 -19.10 -17.18
N PRO A 806 -30.49 -18.87 -16.55
CA PRO A 806 -30.50 -18.09 -15.32
C PRO A 806 -29.64 -18.75 -14.25
N PHE A 807 -28.97 -17.97 -13.45
CA PHE A 807 -28.08 -18.46 -12.41
C PHE A 807 -28.15 -17.63 -11.13
N MET A 808 -27.80 -18.28 -10.03
CA MET A 808 -27.47 -17.66 -8.76
C MET A 808 -26.08 -18.14 -8.34
N SER A 809 -25.41 -17.36 -7.49
CA SER A 809 -24.10 -17.70 -6.96
C SER A 809 -23.95 -17.15 -5.55
N THR A 810 -23.39 -17.94 -4.66
CA THR A 810 -22.97 -17.50 -3.33
C THR A 810 -21.53 -17.93 -3.12
N ALA A 811 -20.69 -17.01 -2.67
CA ALA A 811 -19.29 -17.28 -2.38
C ALA A 811 -18.89 -16.69 -1.02
N TRP A 812 -18.10 -17.45 -0.27
CA TRP A 812 -17.36 -16.94 0.88
C TRP A 812 -15.90 -16.87 0.51
N VAL A 813 -15.33 -15.65 0.63
CA VAL A 813 -13.95 -15.35 0.30
C VAL A 813 -13.23 -14.89 1.55
N TYR A 814 -12.04 -15.46 1.78
CA TYR A 814 -11.14 -15.08 2.85
C TYR A 814 -9.73 -14.90 2.30
N ASP A 815 -9.03 -13.84 2.67
CA ASP A 815 -7.64 -13.61 2.27
C ASP A 815 -6.88 -12.79 3.30
N SER A 816 -6.08 -13.49 4.11
CA SER A 816 -5.11 -12.90 5.04
C SER A 816 -3.67 -12.97 4.50
N SER A 817 -3.48 -13.33 3.23
CA SER A 817 -2.15 -13.52 2.66
C SER A 817 -1.32 -12.24 2.63
N ILE A 818 -0.03 -12.40 2.89
CA ILE A 818 0.99 -11.36 2.78
C ILE A 818 1.84 -11.69 1.56
N PHE A 819 1.91 -10.73 0.62
CA PHE A 819 2.64 -10.89 -0.62
C PHE A 819 4.09 -10.47 -0.48
N GLY A 820 5.00 -11.32 -0.96
CA GLY A 820 6.33 -10.92 -1.36
C GLY A 820 6.35 -10.34 -2.78
N ALA A 821 7.53 -10.20 -3.36
CA ALA A 821 7.65 -9.63 -4.71
C ALA A 821 7.11 -10.56 -5.82
N THR A 822 7.12 -11.88 -5.63
CA THR A 822 6.79 -12.87 -6.67
C THR A 822 5.55 -13.71 -6.36
N GLY A 823 5.02 -13.63 -5.15
CA GLY A 823 3.84 -14.37 -4.70
C GLY A 823 3.63 -14.29 -3.19
N PRO A 824 2.55 -14.91 -2.66
CA PRO A 824 2.27 -14.92 -1.23
C PRO A 824 3.33 -15.72 -0.45
N ILE A 825 3.67 -15.24 0.75
CA ILE A 825 4.71 -15.82 1.60
C ILE A 825 4.23 -16.24 2.98
N LEU A 826 3.17 -15.61 3.51
CA LEU A 826 2.55 -15.90 4.80
C LEU A 826 1.04 -15.77 4.71
N GLY A 827 0.32 -16.39 5.66
CA GLY A 827 -1.14 -16.29 5.78
C GLY A 827 -1.88 -17.39 5.05
N GLU A 828 -3.14 -17.13 4.76
CA GLU A 828 -4.01 -18.09 4.07
C GLU A 828 -5.05 -17.38 3.22
N SER A 829 -5.53 -18.06 2.18
CA SER A 829 -6.65 -17.59 1.39
C SER A 829 -7.54 -18.75 0.98
N PHE A 830 -8.84 -18.53 0.99
CA PHE A 830 -9.78 -19.51 0.45
C PHE A 830 -11.00 -18.85 -0.18
N ILE A 831 -11.56 -19.52 -1.15
CA ILE A 831 -12.86 -19.25 -1.72
C ILE A 831 -13.67 -20.54 -1.78
N THR A 832 -14.91 -20.47 -1.32
CA THR A 832 -15.90 -21.52 -1.52
C THR A 832 -17.10 -20.88 -2.21
N GLN A 833 -17.44 -21.38 -3.40
CA GLN A 833 -18.54 -20.86 -4.21
C GLN A 833 -19.47 -21.98 -4.64
N VAL A 834 -20.76 -21.72 -4.55
CA VAL A 834 -21.82 -22.59 -5.08
C VAL A 834 -22.70 -21.75 -6.00
N ALA A 835 -22.84 -22.20 -7.24
CA ALA A 835 -23.60 -21.50 -8.27
C ALA A 835 -24.55 -22.46 -9.02
N PRO A 836 -25.81 -22.56 -8.62
CA PRO A 836 -26.84 -23.26 -9.38
C PRO A 836 -27.19 -22.51 -10.67
N LEU A 837 -27.27 -23.23 -11.77
CA LEU A 837 -27.72 -22.78 -13.08
C LEU A 837 -28.95 -23.56 -13.47
N PHE A 838 -29.93 -22.88 -14.05
CA PHE A 838 -31.22 -23.41 -14.41
C PHE A 838 -31.53 -23.11 -15.89
N GLY A 839 -32.62 -23.69 -16.41
CA GLY A 839 -33.13 -23.36 -17.74
C GLY A 839 -32.95 -24.47 -18.76
N THR A 840 -32.29 -24.19 -19.88
CA THR A 840 -32.11 -25.23 -20.94
C THR A 840 -31.38 -26.46 -20.41
N ILE A 841 -30.42 -26.24 -19.51
CA ILE A 841 -29.73 -27.29 -18.76
C ILE A 841 -29.65 -26.90 -17.29
N ASN A 842 -29.64 -27.89 -16.42
CA ASN A 842 -29.64 -27.67 -14.96
C ASN A 842 -28.42 -28.34 -14.33
N TYR A 843 -27.62 -27.58 -13.64
CA TYR A 843 -26.48 -28.09 -12.87
C TYR A 843 -26.05 -27.08 -11.79
N VAL A 844 -25.24 -27.55 -10.85
CA VAL A 844 -24.63 -26.71 -9.82
C VAL A 844 -23.13 -26.63 -10.07
N ASN A 845 -22.63 -25.44 -10.23
CA ASN A 845 -21.18 -25.22 -10.28
C ASN A 845 -20.65 -25.04 -8.85
N VAL A 846 -19.59 -25.76 -8.50
CA VAL A 846 -18.92 -25.70 -7.20
C VAL A 846 -17.46 -25.33 -7.44
N LEU A 847 -16.94 -24.39 -6.66
CA LEU A 847 -15.54 -24.02 -6.60
C LEU A 847 -15.10 -24.00 -5.13
N ALA A 848 -13.98 -24.66 -4.82
CA ALA A 848 -13.31 -24.59 -3.54
C ALA A 848 -11.79 -24.50 -3.80
N ASP A 849 -11.18 -23.37 -3.48
CA ASP A 849 -9.73 -23.15 -3.60
C ASP A 849 -9.21 -22.71 -2.22
N PHE A 850 -8.41 -23.55 -1.59
CA PHE A 850 -7.82 -23.31 -0.29
C PHE A 850 -6.30 -23.24 -0.45
N ARG A 851 -5.68 -22.20 0.12
CA ARG A 851 -4.24 -21.94 0.06
C ARG A 851 -3.70 -21.57 1.44
N LYS A 852 -2.55 -22.15 1.79
CA LYS A 852 -1.87 -21.86 3.05
C LYS A 852 -0.39 -21.59 2.79
N TYR A 853 0.10 -20.53 3.42
CA TYR A 853 1.48 -20.08 3.31
C TYR A 853 2.07 -19.93 4.70
N PHE A 854 3.18 -20.58 4.96
CA PHE A 854 3.86 -20.46 6.24
C PHE A 854 5.38 -20.56 6.07
N MET A 855 6.09 -19.86 6.95
CA MET A 855 7.54 -19.72 6.91
C MET A 855 8.11 -20.40 8.16
N PRO A 856 8.36 -21.72 8.11
CA PRO A 856 8.85 -22.47 9.28
C PRO A 856 10.21 -21.98 9.75
N VAL A 857 11.06 -21.58 8.83
CA VAL A 857 12.35 -20.93 9.07
C VAL A 857 12.54 -19.85 8.02
N GLN A 858 12.84 -18.63 8.45
CA GLN A 858 13.12 -17.52 7.56
C GLN A 858 14.40 -17.75 6.74
N PRO A 859 14.42 -17.56 5.41
CA PRO A 859 13.37 -17.02 4.56
C PRO A 859 12.60 -18.10 3.74
N PHE A 860 12.47 -19.32 4.23
CA PHE A 860 11.87 -20.45 3.49
C PHE A 860 10.36 -20.49 3.68
N THR A 861 9.62 -20.28 2.60
CA THR A 861 8.15 -20.35 2.56
C THR A 861 7.68 -21.70 2.03
N LEU A 862 6.84 -22.40 2.77
CA LEU A 862 6.08 -23.54 2.28
C LEU A 862 4.67 -23.05 1.89
N ALA A 863 4.32 -23.24 0.61
CA ALA A 863 3.02 -22.90 0.05
C ALA A 863 2.27 -24.17 -0.34
N LEU A 864 1.04 -24.31 0.13
CA LEU A 864 0.15 -25.44 -0.14
C LEU A 864 -1.15 -24.92 -0.75
N ARG A 865 -1.69 -25.66 -1.72
CA ARG A 865 -2.99 -25.40 -2.34
C ARG A 865 -3.77 -26.69 -2.52
N VAL A 866 -5.07 -26.61 -2.26
CA VAL A 866 -6.06 -27.62 -2.63
C VAL A 866 -7.17 -26.91 -3.39
N LEU A 867 -7.36 -27.31 -4.64
CA LEU A 867 -8.38 -26.71 -5.51
C LEU A 867 -9.33 -27.82 -5.99
N HIS A 868 -10.61 -27.55 -5.89
CA HIS A 868 -11.66 -28.32 -6.53
C HIS A 868 -12.60 -27.40 -7.32
N THR A 869 -12.91 -27.78 -8.56
CA THR A 869 -14.03 -27.19 -9.31
C THR A 869 -14.79 -28.26 -10.04
N GLY A 870 -16.12 -28.08 -10.12
CA GLY A 870 -16.93 -29.10 -10.76
C GLY A 870 -18.37 -28.68 -11.04
N ARG A 871 -18.94 -29.29 -12.08
CA ARG A 871 -20.33 -29.15 -12.49
C ARG A 871 -21.10 -30.40 -12.03
N TYR A 872 -22.07 -30.22 -11.16
CA TYR A 872 -22.83 -31.30 -10.55
C TYR A 872 -24.28 -31.30 -11.06
N GLY A 873 -24.78 -32.45 -11.43
CA GLY A 873 -26.10 -32.62 -12.03
C GLY A 873 -26.01 -33.01 -13.51
N ARG A 874 -27.14 -33.52 -14.05
CA ARG A 874 -27.19 -34.08 -15.41
C ARG A 874 -26.80 -33.09 -16.50
N GLY A 875 -27.17 -31.83 -16.35
CA GLY A 875 -26.81 -30.76 -17.30
C GLY A 875 -25.34 -30.34 -17.24
N GLY A 876 -24.57 -30.72 -16.21
CA GLY A 876 -23.17 -30.36 -16.07
C GLY A 876 -22.22 -31.00 -17.09
N GLU A 877 -22.71 -32.08 -17.77
CA GLU A 877 -22.00 -32.84 -18.78
C GLU A 877 -22.67 -32.74 -20.16
N ASP A 878 -23.49 -31.70 -20.37
CA ASP A 878 -24.09 -31.42 -21.68
C ASP A 878 -22.98 -31.17 -22.72
N PRO A 879 -23.01 -31.81 -23.90
CA PRO A 879 -21.94 -31.76 -24.91
C PRO A 879 -21.73 -30.33 -25.47
N ARG A 880 -22.68 -29.45 -25.30
CA ARG A 880 -22.52 -28.02 -25.67
C ARG A 880 -21.66 -27.23 -24.71
N LEU A 881 -21.45 -27.73 -23.49
CA LEU A 881 -20.54 -27.12 -22.52
C LEU A 881 -19.11 -27.64 -22.76
N TYR A 882 -18.19 -26.73 -22.94
CA TYR A 882 -16.76 -27.09 -23.01
C TYR A 882 -16.35 -27.85 -21.74
N PRO A 883 -15.68 -28.99 -21.86
CA PRO A 883 -15.17 -29.70 -20.68
C PRO A 883 -14.15 -28.84 -19.93
N LEU A 884 -14.10 -29.02 -18.62
CA LEU A 884 -13.06 -28.38 -17.82
C LEU A 884 -11.72 -29.05 -18.12
N PHE A 885 -10.68 -28.24 -18.29
CA PHE A 885 -9.33 -28.70 -18.60
C PHE A 885 -8.37 -28.40 -17.46
N MET A 886 -7.63 -29.40 -17.00
CA MET A 886 -6.71 -29.32 -15.88
C MET A 886 -5.26 -29.01 -16.31
N GLY A 887 -4.95 -29.15 -17.58
CA GLY A 887 -3.58 -29.02 -18.13
C GLY A 887 -3.12 -27.57 -18.35
N TYR A 888 -3.40 -26.66 -17.41
CA TYR A 888 -2.83 -25.31 -17.39
C TYR A 888 -1.62 -25.27 -16.46
N GLU A 889 -0.62 -24.48 -16.82
CA GLU A 889 0.60 -24.25 -16.00
C GLU A 889 0.31 -23.73 -14.58
N SER A 890 -0.83 -23.08 -14.39
CA SER A 890 -1.31 -22.60 -13.08
C SER A 890 -2.01 -23.70 -12.25
N LEU A 891 -2.24 -24.88 -12.82
CA LEU A 891 -2.90 -26.02 -12.19
C LEU A 891 -1.92 -27.18 -11.99
N VAL A 892 -1.52 -27.87 -13.05
CA VAL A 892 -0.52 -28.96 -13.00
C VAL A 892 0.55 -28.70 -14.07
N ARG A 893 1.72 -28.28 -13.65
CA ARG A 893 2.85 -28.01 -14.55
C ARG A 893 3.29 -29.28 -15.30
N GLY A 894 3.80 -29.14 -16.51
CA GLY A 894 4.24 -30.25 -17.35
C GLY A 894 3.15 -30.86 -18.22
N TYR A 895 1.89 -30.40 -18.07
CA TYR A 895 0.73 -30.89 -18.81
C TYR A 895 0.06 -29.79 -19.65
N ASN A 896 0.81 -28.72 -20.00
CA ASN A 896 0.30 -27.62 -20.78
C ASN A 896 -0.18 -28.11 -22.15
N TYR A 897 -1.34 -27.60 -22.59
CA TYR A 897 -1.99 -27.93 -23.87
C TYR A 897 -1.01 -27.92 -25.07
N ASN A 898 -0.20 -26.87 -25.18
CA ASN A 898 0.74 -26.71 -26.30
C ASN A 898 1.99 -27.58 -26.20
N SER A 899 2.15 -28.37 -25.12
CA SER A 899 3.33 -29.21 -24.89
C SER A 899 3.17 -30.64 -25.40
N PHE A 900 1.96 -31.05 -25.78
CA PHE A 900 1.67 -32.40 -26.27
C PHE A 900 2.08 -32.59 -27.74
N GLY A 901 2.86 -33.64 -28.02
CA GLY A 901 3.26 -34.05 -29.36
C GLY A 901 2.20 -34.95 -30.05
N TYR A 902 2.31 -35.09 -31.36
CA TYR A 902 1.40 -35.91 -32.15
C TYR A 902 1.32 -37.35 -31.65
N GLY A 903 2.43 -37.96 -31.20
CA GLY A 903 2.48 -39.33 -30.66
C GLY A 903 1.69 -39.51 -29.37
N GLU A 904 1.64 -38.45 -28.54
CA GLU A 904 0.91 -38.48 -27.26
C GLU A 904 -0.62 -38.28 -27.47
N LEU A 905 -1.03 -37.76 -28.62
CA LEU A 905 -2.43 -37.52 -28.97
C LEU A 905 -3.08 -38.74 -29.67
N SER A 906 -2.27 -39.64 -30.23
CA SER A 906 -2.69 -40.84 -30.99
C SER A 906 -2.16 -42.10 -30.29
N THR A 907 -2.93 -42.69 -29.35
CA THR A 907 -2.51 -43.92 -28.68
C THR A 907 -3.30 -45.12 -29.17
N GLU A 908 -2.58 -46.19 -29.55
CA GLU A 908 -3.13 -47.53 -29.82
C GLU A 908 -3.48 -48.29 -28.54
N ASP A 909 -2.98 -47.83 -27.34
CA ASP A 909 -3.04 -48.56 -26.06
C ASP A 909 -4.13 -48.05 -25.07
N GLY A 910 -5.12 -47.32 -25.49
CA GLY A 910 -6.33 -47.08 -24.70
C GLY A 910 -6.28 -46.09 -23.53
N PHE A 911 -5.12 -45.66 -23.02
CA PHE A 911 -4.98 -44.58 -22.02
C PHE A 911 -4.29 -43.37 -22.63
N ASN A 912 -5.07 -42.32 -22.94
CA ASN A 912 -4.56 -41.08 -23.46
C ASN A 912 -4.46 -40.05 -22.31
N VAL A 913 -3.23 -39.71 -21.89
CA VAL A 913 -2.97 -38.75 -20.80
C VAL A 913 -3.61 -37.40 -21.12
N TYR A 914 -3.58 -36.94 -22.36
CA TYR A 914 -4.21 -35.69 -22.76
C TYR A 914 -5.73 -35.70 -22.52
N GLN A 915 -6.44 -36.79 -22.91
CA GLN A 915 -7.88 -36.92 -22.65
C GLN A 915 -8.19 -37.04 -21.15
N SER A 916 -7.25 -37.56 -20.36
CA SER A 916 -7.43 -37.67 -18.91
C SER A 916 -7.44 -36.31 -18.19
N LEU A 917 -6.97 -35.25 -18.83
CA LEU A 917 -6.98 -33.87 -18.28
C LEU A 917 -8.33 -33.17 -18.42
N PHE A 918 -9.29 -33.76 -19.14
CA PHE A 918 -10.61 -33.20 -19.34
C PHE A 918 -11.66 -33.89 -18.47
N GLY A 919 -12.63 -33.12 -18.01
CA GLY A 919 -13.74 -33.64 -17.22
C GLY A 919 -14.82 -32.58 -16.99
N SER A 920 -15.90 -32.96 -16.34
CA SER A 920 -16.89 -32.04 -15.79
C SER A 920 -16.49 -31.53 -14.40
N LYS A 921 -15.48 -32.16 -13.80
CA LYS A 921 -14.94 -31.89 -12.46
C LYS A 921 -13.43 -32.10 -12.49
N PHE A 922 -12.69 -31.40 -11.66
CA PHE A 922 -11.31 -31.72 -11.34
C PHE A 922 -10.92 -31.31 -9.91
N ALA A 923 -9.89 -31.97 -9.39
CA ALA A 923 -9.21 -31.59 -8.14
C ALA A 923 -7.71 -31.54 -8.37
N VAL A 924 -7.04 -30.53 -7.75
CA VAL A 924 -5.61 -30.29 -7.87
C VAL A 924 -5.03 -30.01 -6.47
N VAL A 925 -3.84 -30.58 -6.24
CA VAL A 925 -3.01 -30.29 -5.06
C VAL A 925 -1.67 -29.78 -5.53
N ASN A 926 -1.22 -28.64 -4.99
CA ASN A 926 0.09 -28.07 -5.26
C ASN A 926 0.84 -27.86 -3.95
N ALA A 927 2.14 -28.14 -3.96
CA ALA A 927 3.05 -27.84 -2.87
C ALA A 927 4.32 -27.20 -3.44
N GLU A 928 4.73 -26.05 -2.86
CA GLU A 928 5.96 -25.37 -3.26
C GLU A 928 6.77 -24.99 -2.03
N LEU A 929 8.08 -25.26 -2.05
CA LEU A 929 9.04 -24.67 -1.14
C LEU A 929 9.77 -23.55 -1.87
N ARG A 930 9.64 -22.32 -1.40
CA ARG A 930 10.15 -21.09 -2.04
C ARG A 930 11.15 -20.40 -1.12
N PHE A 931 12.15 -19.75 -1.71
CA PHE A 931 13.04 -18.85 -0.97
C PHE A 931 13.68 -17.82 -1.91
N PRO A 932 13.99 -16.60 -1.43
CA PRO A 932 14.66 -15.58 -2.20
C PRO A 932 16.11 -15.99 -2.46
N LEU A 933 16.43 -16.21 -3.73
CA LEU A 933 17.70 -16.81 -4.18
C LEU A 933 18.90 -15.97 -3.72
N PHE A 934 18.90 -14.68 -4.01
CA PHE A 934 20.07 -13.83 -3.72
C PHE A 934 20.26 -13.60 -2.22
N LYS A 935 19.17 -13.62 -1.44
CA LYS A 935 19.28 -13.56 0.03
C LYS A 935 19.98 -14.78 0.60
N VAL A 936 19.62 -15.99 0.15
CA VAL A 936 20.25 -17.24 0.61
C VAL A 936 21.70 -17.34 0.18
N LEU A 937 22.05 -16.78 -0.99
CA LEU A 937 23.43 -16.68 -1.46
C LEU A 937 24.24 -15.57 -0.76
N GLY A 938 23.65 -14.78 0.14
CA GLY A 938 24.33 -13.68 0.84
C GLY A 938 24.61 -12.45 -0.04
N LEU A 939 23.91 -12.32 -1.17
CA LEU A 939 24.11 -11.24 -2.14
C LEU A 939 23.07 -10.13 -1.93
N GLY A 940 23.52 -9.00 -1.39
CA GLY A 940 22.71 -7.80 -1.13
C GLY A 940 21.98 -7.84 0.22
N GLU A 941 21.27 -6.74 0.52
CA GLU A 941 20.52 -6.53 1.77
C GLU A 941 19.01 -6.73 1.56
N GLY A 942 18.25 -6.72 2.66
CA GLY A 942 16.80 -6.92 2.63
C GLY A 942 16.37 -8.38 2.43
N TYR A 943 15.06 -8.58 2.25
CA TYR A 943 14.47 -9.92 2.13
C TYR A 943 14.87 -10.62 0.83
N TYR A 944 14.97 -9.90 -0.28
CA TYR A 944 15.27 -10.47 -1.59
C TYR A 944 16.76 -10.39 -1.99
N GLY A 945 17.59 -9.60 -1.29
CA GLY A 945 18.93 -9.29 -1.73
C GLY A 945 18.94 -8.27 -2.89
N ILE A 946 19.80 -8.49 -3.89
CA ILE A 946 20.00 -7.54 -5.01
C ILE A 946 18.84 -7.51 -6.02
N LEU A 947 18.09 -8.60 -6.16
CA LEU A 947 16.97 -8.71 -7.11
C LEU A 947 15.83 -9.57 -6.52
N PRO A 948 14.57 -9.26 -6.82
CA PRO A 948 13.41 -10.02 -6.36
C PRO A 948 13.24 -11.30 -7.20
N VAL A 949 14.08 -12.29 -6.94
CA VAL A 949 14.06 -13.61 -7.57
C VAL A 949 13.88 -14.68 -6.50
N ASP A 950 12.83 -15.47 -6.64
CA ASP A 950 12.60 -16.67 -5.84
C ASP A 950 13.04 -17.91 -6.59
N PHE A 951 13.76 -18.77 -5.89
CA PHE A 951 13.95 -20.17 -6.27
C PHE A 951 12.85 -20.99 -5.62
N LEU A 952 12.32 -21.97 -6.36
CA LEU A 952 11.27 -22.85 -5.84
C LEU A 952 11.51 -24.30 -6.26
N THR A 953 11.09 -25.22 -5.39
CA THR A 953 10.85 -26.62 -5.71
C THR A 953 9.36 -26.88 -5.60
N PHE A 954 8.82 -27.76 -6.44
CA PHE A 954 7.39 -27.99 -6.45
C PHE A 954 7.00 -29.45 -6.72
N PHE A 955 5.82 -29.77 -6.24
CA PHE A 955 5.07 -30.98 -6.56
C PHE A 955 3.64 -30.60 -6.86
N ASP A 956 3.12 -31.02 -8.01
CA ASP A 956 1.75 -30.81 -8.44
C ASP A 956 1.09 -32.16 -8.72
N ALA A 957 -0.16 -32.35 -8.31
CA ALA A 957 -0.95 -33.51 -8.66
C ALA A 957 -2.40 -33.10 -8.93
N GLY A 958 -3.04 -33.76 -9.88
CA GLY A 958 -4.43 -33.46 -10.18
C GLY A 958 -5.15 -34.62 -10.88
N VAL A 959 -6.47 -34.60 -10.78
CA VAL A 959 -7.34 -35.57 -11.47
C VAL A 959 -8.58 -34.86 -12.00
N ALA A 960 -8.90 -35.06 -13.27
CA ALA A 960 -10.13 -34.60 -13.88
C ALA A 960 -11.06 -35.82 -14.16
N TRP A 961 -12.36 -35.65 -13.96
CA TRP A 961 -13.33 -36.72 -14.12
C TRP A 961 -14.72 -36.24 -14.53
N ASP A 962 -15.51 -37.20 -15.00
CA ASP A 962 -16.95 -37.06 -15.29
C ASP A 962 -17.74 -38.21 -14.66
N SER A 963 -19.00 -38.36 -15.03
CA SER A 963 -19.89 -39.44 -14.48
C SER A 963 -19.47 -40.83 -14.95
N GLN A 964 -18.86 -40.94 -16.14
CA GLN A 964 -18.45 -42.21 -16.74
C GLN A 964 -17.03 -42.60 -16.27
N ASN A 965 -16.11 -41.64 -16.20
CA ASN A 965 -14.73 -41.82 -15.86
C ASN A 965 -14.43 -41.27 -14.45
N LYS A 966 -14.80 -42.06 -13.44
CA LYS A 966 -14.60 -41.67 -12.03
C LYS A 966 -13.16 -41.92 -11.57
N PRO A 967 -12.65 -41.13 -10.62
CA PRO A 967 -11.32 -41.37 -10.05
C PRO A 967 -11.32 -42.63 -9.15
N SER A 968 -10.13 -43.21 -8.94
CA SER A 968 -9.95 -44.45 -8.17
C SER A 968 -10.44 -44.32 -6.72
N PHE A 969 -10.29 -43.16 -6.07
CA PHE A 969 -10.79 -42.93 -4.72
C PHE A 969 -12.33 -42.82 -4.62
N LEU A 970 -13.04 -42.73 -5.76
CA LEU A 970 -14.51 -42.84 -5.86
C LEU A 970 -14.97 -44.12 -6.52
N GLY A 971 -14.12 -45.16 -6.55
CA GLY A 971 -14.42 -46.48 -7.07
C GLY A 971 -14.34 -46.60 -8.60
N GLY A 972 -13.64 -45.69 -9.29
CA GLY A 972 -13.37 -45.73 -10.73
C GLY A 972 -11.94 -46.15 -11.06
N GLU A 973 -11.54 -45.96 -12.33
CA GLU A 973 -10.18 -46.29 -12.84
C GLU A 973 -9.32 -45.07 -13.15
N ARG A 974 -9.89 -43.86 -13.14
CA ARG A 974 -9.17 -42.62 -13.46
C ARG A 974 -8.08 -42.34 -12.41
N ARG A 975 -6.85 -42.26 -12.85
CA ARG A 975 -5.69 -41.97 -12.00
C ARG A 975 -5.32 -40.48 -12.01
N PRO A 976 -4.84 -39.94 -10.88
CA PRO A 976 -4.26 -38.59 -10.88
C PRO A 976 -3.01 -38.55 -11.77
N VAL A 977 -2.78 -37.43 -12.43
CA VAL A 977 -1.49 -37.10 -13.04
C VAL A 977 -0.68 -36.26 -12.08
N ALA A 978 0.65 -36.40 -12.12
CA ALA A 978 1.52 -35.65 -11.21
C ALA A 978 2.82 -35.19 -11.89
N SER A 979 3.41 -34.15 -11.34
CA SER A 979 4.69 -33.60 -11.76
C SER A 979 5.48 -33.05 -10.60
N ALA A 980 6.80 -32.97 -10.77
CA ALA A 980 7.68 -32.30 -9.83
C ALA A 980 8.75 -31.52 -10.60
N GLY A 981 9.35 -30.52 -9.96
CA GLY A 981 10.39 -29.76 -10.62
C GLY A 981 11.01 -28.67 -9.76
N LEU A 982 11.83 -27.87 -10.44
CA LEU A 982 12.51 -26.69 -9.90
C LEU A 982 12.10 -25.47 -10.73
N GLY A 983 12.09 -24.31 -10.12
CA GLY A 983 11.76 -23.07 -10.84
C GLY A 983 12.49 -21.85 -10.32
N LEU A 984 12.55 -20.85 -11.17
CA LEU A 984 12.94 -19.49 -10.85
C LEU A 984 11.78 -18.57 -11.17
N ARG A 985 11.42 -17.70 -10.27
CA ARG A 985 10.37 -16.71 -10.47
C ARG A 985 10.90 -15.31 -10.16
N MET A 986 10.73 -14.38 -11.07
CA MET A 986 11.25 -13.02 -10.98
C MET A 986 10.14 -11.99 -11.22
N ASN A 987 10.13 -10.97 -10.37
CA ASN A 987 9.32 -9.78 -10.62
C ASN A 987 10.10 -8.78 -11.47
N VAL A 988 9.59 -8.49 -12.67
CA VAL A 988 10.20 -7.56 -13.61
C VAL A 988 9.61 -6.16 -13.39
N PHE A 989 10.31 -5.37 -12.60
CA PHE A 989 10.00 -3.96 -12.29
C PHE A 989 8.58 -3.69 -11.77
N GLY A 990 7.96 -4.68 -11.12
CA GLY A 990 6.57 -4.55 -10.62
C GLY A 990 5.48 -4.70 -11.67
N TYR A 991 5.83 -4.82 -12.95
CA TYR A 991 4.84 -4.93 -14.04
C TYR A 991 4.42 -6.36 -14.35
N MET A 992 5.33 -7.31 -14.21
CA MET A 992 5.10 -8.69 -14.62
C MET A 992 5.95 -9.66 -13.80
N ILE A 993 5.37 -10.82 -13.50
CA ILE A 993 6.11 -11.93 -12.89
C ILE A 993 6.38 -12.97 -13.98
N ILE A 994 7.66 -13.25 -14.18
CA ILE A 994 8.13 -14.27 -15.13
C ILE A 994 8.64 -15.47 -14.34
N GLY A 995 8.17 -16.66 -14.68
CA GLY A 995 8.64 -17.93 -14.13
C GLY A 995 9.26 -18.82 -15.21
N VAL A 996 10.36 -19.48 -14.87
CA VAL A 996 10.98 -20.52 -15.68
C VAL A 996 11.03 -21.76 -14.82
N ASN A 997 10.31 -22.81 -15.22
CA ASN A 997 10.25 -24.08 -14.49
C ASN A 997 10.93 -25.17 -15.31
N TYR A 998 11.73 -26.00 -14.63
CA TYR A 998 12.22 -27.28 -15.16
C TYR A 998 11.36 -28.37 -14.53
N VAL A 999 10.49 -28.97 -15.33
CA VAL A 999 9.39 -29.84 -14.87
C VAL A 999 9.57 -31.26 -15.40
N TYR A 1000 9.32 -32.24 -14.56
CA TYR A 1000 9.22 -33.66 -14.93
C TYR A 1000 7.79 -34.15 -14.69
N PRO A 1001 6.98 -34.37 -15.75
CA PRO A 1001 5.66 -34.95 -15.64
C PRO A 1001 5.77 -36.50 -15.56
N PHE A 1002 5.29 -37.09 -14.48
CA PHE A 1002 5.48 -38.52 -14.21
C PHE A 1002 4.71 -39.40 -15.18
N ASP A 1003 3.58 -38.95 -15.70
CA ASP A 1003 2.71 -39.71 -16.59
C ASP A 1003 3.01 -39.45 -18.08
N ARG A 1004 4.10 -38.76 -18.40
CA ARG A 1004 4.58 -38.44 -19.75
C ARG A 1004 6.06 -38.82 -19.94
N PRO A 1005 6.39 -40.13 -19.87
CA PRO A 1005 7.80 -40.55 -19.88
C PRO A 1005 8.53 -40.19 -21.19
N GLU A 1006 7.82 -40.17 -22.33
CA GLU A 1006 8.40 -39.80 -23.64
C GLU A 1006 8.75 -38.32 -23.72
N LYS A 1007 7.97 -37.46 -23.05
CA LYS A 1007 8.28 -36.03 -22.97
C LYS A 1007 9.48 -35.76 -22.11
N GLY A 1008 9.60 -36.46 -20.99
CA GLY A 1008 10.68 -36.29 -20.05
C GLY A 1008 10.72 -34.90 -19.41
N ALA A 1009 11.84 -34.60 -18.78
CA ALA A 1009 12.02 -33.29 -18.17
C ALA A 1009 12.20 -32.19 -19.24
N HIS A 1010 11.51 -31.07 -19.06
CA HIS A 1010 11.53 -29.95 -20.01
C HIS A 1010 11.32 -28.59 -19.31
N PHE A 1011 11.63 -27.52 -20.03
CA PHE A 1011 11.41 -26.16 -19.54
C PHE A 1011 10.01 -25.64 -19.91
N GLU A 1012 9.37 -24.99 -18.95
CA GLU A 1012 8.13 -24.23 -19.15
C GLU A 1012 8.32 -22.79 -18.71
N LEU A 1013 7.81 -21.86 -19.53
CA LEU A 1013 7.80 -20.43 -19.22
C LEU A 1013 6.41 -20.04 -18.74
N THR A 1014 6.34 -19.35 -17.61
CA THR A 1014 5.09 -18.86 -17.00
C THR A 1014 5.12 -17.35 -16.85
N PHE A 1015 3.94 -16.72 -16.90
CA PHE A 1015 3.78 -15.26 -16.78
C PHE A 1015 2.78 -14.89 -15.68
N SER A 1016 2.72 -15.65 -14.63
CA SER A 1016 1.79 -15.42 -13.52
C SER A 1016 2.48 -15.48 -12.16
N PRO A 1017 1.99 -14.75 -11.16
CA PRO A 1017 2.41 -14.98 -9.78
C PRO A 1017 2.11 -16.41 -9.37
N GLY A 1018 2.84 -16.92 -8.41
CA GLY A 1018 2.53 -18.21 -7.77
C GLY A 1018 1.15 -18.20 -7.10
N PHE A 1019 0.62 -19.43 -6.89
CA PHE A 1019 -0.62 -19.58 -6.14
C PHE A 1019 -0.43 -19.19 -4.68
#